data_ed1bd0c4e8ec9f9892858a2f8f410e8c
#
_entry.id   ed1bd0c4e8ec9f9892858a2f8f410e8c
#
_cell.length_a   1.000
_cell.length_b   1.000
_cell.length_c   1.000
_cell.angle_alpha   90.00
_cell.angle_beta   90.00
_cell.angle_gamma   90.00
#
_symmetry.space_group_name_H-M   'P 1'
#
loop_
_entity.id
_entity.type
_entity.pdbx_description
1 polymer ?
#
loop_
_entity_poly.entity_id
_entity_poly.type
_entity_poly.pdbx_seq_one_letter_code
_entity_poly.pdbx_strand_id
1 'polypeptide(L)'
;MASLALLSASCTKEDLKEMSQNQDTITIKANVPATDGDSKTTISDNGDKTWSVLWTADDAISVNGQSSNSISLSDDRKSAEFTLPVLDAPYKAIYPASSAASAEKLTIPATQNYVEGSIDPSSAIMLAYSETASQALAFHHAMAYLKINVQGTTDTDNIRSIRVSGNNNETMHGEFNLAFSDAPSMESAEPAANNSIIYDCGTEGVAQGKDLFIAIPARDYANGLTLTIIDSQNHYQSVHSYNPFSAVAGKIYPTSITFNPQGTYIQGGIYTAEDWNAFVTAVNNFDYSSWVSEVDGVKGVHLMADIFSSTKLKRTIDKDKDNGTKVEWDGTFYGHGHTITHNAIEPLFLHIGTTGVVKDLIVAGTRTSNANNNWPGSIALNNAGQIRNCTNKVNVELSGKYTRACGICRTNTGTVTDCVNEGSISISEPTDSVLAAGVVLYSSGTIARCTNKAAISVTGVDQNCVVGGVAHSLSGTTVQNLSNEGALSIEASLTAARKIFMGGVTALANYDGKGAKVLNCSNSGDLKIVKTGNFHMVGGAIGGIAGAIELGAAGTEGVTFSTIDGCWNSGRISFKETGRPNHEDAYAIGGILGRCGVYSTEGYFDVAKGWYTVIRNSCFNTGTIDVYTDNGQSMNVGNSGARQTYVGAIAGYVNGGSSTAAVRGNKDNKTCTILIGSKSGGICAGGILGGGGKVNIDGTSCANVAFGHSEVQAPVKLGYVGAVIGWGVQTVSVTSTKAVASFNFDSPLKSANYASGFGGITTGMTMTIAKSSVTYQGQTVTADDIYGSGTKTIK
;
A
#
# COMPACT_ATOMS: atom_id res chain seq x y z
N MET A 1 36.71 -51.59 -76.02
CA MET A 1 38.08 -52.20 -76.34
C MET A 1 39.00 -51.66 -75.28
N ALA A 2 39.59 -52.58 -74.56
CA ALA A 2 40.89 -52.62 -73.95
C ALA A 2 41.11 -51.66 -72.74
N SER A 3 41.69 -52.08 -71.72
CA SER A 3 42.25 -53.32 -71.21
C SER A 3 42.53 -53.19 -69.72
N LEU A 4 42.23 -54.22 -69.05
CA LEU A 4 42.54 -54.52 -67.64
C LEU A 4 44.02 -54.57 -67.41
N ALA A 5 44.60 -53.94 -66.36
CA ALA A 5 45.87 -54.31 -65.81
C ALA A 5 45.73 -54.40 -64.31
N LEU A 6 45.69 -55.64 -63.81
CA LEU A 6 45.91 -56.00 -62.40
C LEU A 6 47.36 -55.74 -62.03
N LEU A 7 47.57 -54.96 -60.95
CA LEU A 7 48.83 -55.04 -60.17
C LEU A 7 48.46 -55.56 -58.78
N SER A 8 48.73 -56.74 -58.50
CA SER A 8 48.70 -57.38 -57.20
C SER A 8 49.94 -56.91 -56.40
N ALA A 9 49.70 -56.08 -55.39
CA ALA A 9 50.63 -55.80 -54.30
C ALA A 9 50.26 -56.70 -53.13
N SER A 10 51.07 -57.60 -52.81
CA SER A 10 51.07 -58.49 -51.64
C SER A 10 51.38 -57.65 -50.40
N CYS A 11 50.37 -57.35 -49.59
CA CYS A 11 50.59 -56.87 -48.22
C CYS A 11 50.85 -58.04 -47.30
N THR A 12 52.02 -58.08 -46.69
CA THR A 12 52.43 -59.04 -45.65
C THR A 12 51.58 -58.77 -44.36
N LYS A 13 51.37 -59.85 -43.62
CA LYS A 13 50.51 -59.96 -42.44
C LYS A 13 51.00 -59.14 -41.23
N GLU A 14 52.14 -58.45 -41.35
CA GLU A 14 52.70 -57.57 -40.32
C GLU A 14 52.21 -56.07 -40.41
N ASP A 15 51.82 -55.61 -41.57
CA ASP A 15 51.32 -54.24 -41.75
C ASP A 15 49.86 -54.02 -41.27
N LEU A 16 49.18 -55.10 -40.84
CA LEU A 16 47.80 -55.02 -40.29
C LEU A 16 47.74 -54.97 -38.77
N LYS A 17 48.89 -54.90 -38.11
CA LYS A 17 48.96 -54.81 -36.65
C LYS A 17 49.22 -53.41 -36.13
N GLU A 18 49.58 -52.44 -36.95
CA GLU A 18 49.79 -51.08 -36.58
C GLU A 18 48.61 -50.09 -36.92
N MET A 19 47.52 -50.57 -37.51
CA MET A 19 46.35 -49.75 -37.84
C MET A 19 45.06 -50.07 -37.00
N SER A 20 45.23 -50.39 -35.74
CA SER A 20 44.06 -50.50 -34.84
C SER A 20 44.40 -50.14 -33.38
N GLN A 21 44.72 -48.90 -33.13
CA GLN A 21 44.38 -48.25 -31.89
C GLN A 21 43.74 -46.90 -32.24
N ASN A 22 42.57 -46.92 -32.85
CA ASN A 22 41.61 -45.89 -32.63
C ASN A 22 41.19 -46.07 -31.18
N GLN A 23 41.76 -45.31 -30.26
CA GLN A 23 41.20 -45.20 -28.90
C GLN A 23 39.83 -44.50 -29.08
N ASP A 24 38.75 -45.29 -29.01
CA ASP A 24 37.39 -44.76 -29.02
C ASP A 24 37.07 -43.96 -27.74
N THR A 25 38.04 -43.85 -26.83
CA THR A 25 37.88 -43.20 -25.52
C THR A 25 39.07 -42.34 -25.13
N ILE A 26 38.84 -41.29 -24.35
CA ILE A 26 39.85 -40.45 -23.70
C ILE A 26 39.72 -40.58 -22.18
N THR A 27 40.83 -40.55 -21.47
CA THR A 27 40.83 -40.49 -20.00
C THR A 27 41.18 -39.07 -19.56
N ILE A 28 40.31 -38.46 -18.77
CA ILE A 28 40.49 -37.11 -18.23
C ILE A 28 40.64 -37.20 -16.71
N LYS A 29 41.72 -36.62 -16.19
CA LYS A 29 41.96 -36.49 -14.75
C LYS A 29 41.15 -35.31 -14.21
N ALA A 30 40.50 -35.53 -13.09
CA ALA A 30 39.74 -34.51 -12.40
C ALA A 30 40.14 -34.40 -10.93
N ASN A 31 40.25 -33.17 -10.44
CA ASN A 31 40.57 -32.88 -9.05
C ASN A 31 39.33 -32.20 -8.42
N VAL A 32 39.03 -32.57 -7.17
CA VAL A 32 38.06 -31.82 -6.37
C VAL A 32 38.58 -30.40 -6.12
N PRO A 33 37.70 -29.40 -5.78
CA PRO A 33 38.14 -28.08 -5.46
C PRO A 33 39.22 -28.04 -4.38
N ALA A 34 40.29 -27.27 -4.61
CA ALA A 34 41.26 -26.97 -3.56
C ALA A 34 40.58 -25.99 -2.60
N THR A 35 40.26 -26.42 -1.40
CA THR A 35 39.47 -25.66 -0.45
C THR A 35 40.30 -24.93 0.57
N ASP A 36 40.09 -23.61 0.70
CA ASP A 36 39.97 -22.98 2.00
C ASP A 36 38.57 -23.22 2.52
N GLY A 37 38.29 -24.36 3.14
CA GLY A 37 37.01 -24.69 3.77
C GLY A 37 35.89 -25.11 2.81
N ASP A 38 35.81 -26.35 2.40
CA ASP A 38 34.65 -27.20 2.55
C ASP A 38 33.57 -27.24 1.52
N SER A 39 33.46 -28.29 0.74
CA SER A 39 32.32 -29.15 0.52
C SER A 39 32.51 -30.20 -0.57
N LYS A 40 31.56 -30.97 -0.88
CA LYS A 40 31.69 -32.38 -1.15
C LYS A 40 30.68 -33.02 -2.05
N THR A 41 31.04 -34.21 -2.62
CA THR A 41 30.15 -35.32 -2.97
C THR A 41 29.80 -36.22 -1.77
N THR A 42 30.67 -36.41 -0.83
CA THR A 42 30.44 -36.94 0.53
C THR A 42 31.08 -36.00 1.56
N ILE A 43 30.43 -35.45 2.55
CA ILE A 43 30.98 -34.59 3.58
C ILE A 43 31.65 -35.42 4.68
N SER A 44 32.93 -35.20 4.96
CA SER A 44 33.63 -35.72 6.11
C SER A 44 34.01 -34.58 7.00
N ASP A 45 33.43 -34.47 8.18
CA ASP A 45 33.82 -33.50 9.18
C ASP A 45 35.26 -33.85 9.61
N ASN A 46 36.17 -32.95 9.39
CA ASN A 46 37.57 -33.10 9.79
C ASN A 46 37.78 -32.87 11.30
N GLY A 47 36.71 -32.58 12.04
CA GLY A 47 36.71 -32.30 13.48
C GLY A 47 37.21 -30.91 13.87
N ASP A 48 37.64 -30.06 12.92
CA ASP A 48 38.11 -28.68 13.12
C ASP A 48 37.14 -27.66 12.49
N LYS A 49 35.94 -28.09 12.14
CA LYS A 49 34.90 -27.33 11.37
C LYS A 49 35.24 -27.17 9.90
N THR A 50 36.25 -27.89 9.39
CA THR A 50 36.50 -27.98 7.97
C THR A 50 35.92 -29.29 7.39
N TRP A 51 35.61 -29.26 6.11
CA TRP A 51 34.92 -30.36 5.43
C TRP A 51 35.68 -30.68 4.14
N SER A 52 35.81 -31.93 3.77
CA SER A 52 36.55 -32.36 2.59
C SER A 52 35.63 -32.93 1.51
N VAL A 53 35.85 -32.61 0.25
CA VAL A 53 35.22 -33.24 -0.92
C VAL A 53 35.97 -34.51 -1.27
N LEU A 54 35.26 -35.58 -1.59
CA LEU A 54 35.88 -36.85 -2.00
C LEU A 54 35.07 -37.49 -3.11
N TRP A 55 35.71 -37.91 -4.19
CA TRP A 55 35.09 -38.70 -5.22
C TRP A 55 34.60 -40.04 -4.69
N THR A 56 33.50 -40.56 -5.28
CA THR A 56 32.93 -41.90 -5.01
C THR A 56 32.95 -42.74 -6.30
N ALA A 57 32.84 -44.07 -6.15
CA ALA A 57 32.87 -44.98 -7.30
C ALA A 57 31.65 -44.80 -8.25
N ASP A 58 30.59 -44.18 -7.74
CA ASP A 58 29.35 -43.98 -8.50
C ASP A 58 29.30 -42.59 -9.17
N ASP A 59 30.35 -41.78 -8.99
CA ASP A 59 30.37 -40.43 -9.56
C ASP A 59 30.60 -40.48 -11.08
N ALA A 60 29.89 -39.61 -11.79
CA ALA A 60 30.03 -39.40 -13.23
C ALA A 60 30.06 -37.91 -13.56
N ILE A 61 30.92 -37.54 -14.53
CA ILE A 61 30.98 -36.17 -15.06
C ILE A 61 30.44 -36.10 -16.49
N SER A 62 29.90 -34.98 -16.89
CA SER A 62 29.62 -34.67 -18.29
C SER A 62 30.69 -33.71 -18.81
N VAL A 63 31.34 -34.04 -19.91
CA VAL A 63 32.31 -33.16 -20.59
C VAL A 63 31.80 -32.90 -22.00
N ASN A 64 31.68 -31.63 -22.37
CA ASN A 64 31.12 -31.19 -23.66
C ASN A 64 29.77 -31.86 -23.99
N GLY A 65 28.95 -32.13 -22.96
CA GLY A 65 27.65 -32.79 -23.08
C GLY A 65 27.69 -34.34 -23.20
N GLN A 66 28.85 -34.96 -23.04
CA GLN A 66 29.03 -36.43 -23.05
C GLN A 66 29.33 -36.91 -21.62
N SER A 67 28.59 -37.89 -21.15
CA SER A 67 28.82 -38.50 -19.82
C SER A 67 29.99 -39.45 -19.80
N SER A 68 30.71 -39.49 -18.67
CA SER A 68 31.78 -40.49 -18.46
C SER A 68 31.21 -41.91 -18.37
N ASN A 69 31.97 -42.85 -18.88
CA ASN A 69 31.64 -44.28 -18.93
C ASN A 69 32.10 -45.02 -17.67
N SER A 70 33.21 -44.58 -17.07
CA SER A 70 33.79 -45.17 -15.86
C SER A 70 34.65 -44.16 -15.11
N ILE A 71 34.93 -44.48 -13.84
CA ILE A 71 35.75 -43.69 -12.93
C ILE A 71 36.80 -44.60 -12.26
N SER A 72 38.01 -44.09 -12.08
CA SER A 72 39.07 -44.69 -11.27
C SER A 72 39.51 -43.66 -10.21
N LEU A 73 39.44 -44.03 -8.93
CA LEU A 73 39.72 -43.17 -7.80
C LEU A 73 41.18 -43.21 -7.37
N SER A 74 41.77 -42.10 -6.96
CA SER A 74 43.00 -42.06 -6.18
C SER A 74 42.77 -42.62 -4.78
N ASP A 75 43.84 -43.02 -4.07
CA ASP A 75 43.77 -43.57 -2.71
C ASP A 75 43.15 -42.56 -1.72
N ASP A 76 43.44 -41.29 -1.87
CA ASP A 76 42.90 -40.19 -1.03
C ASP A 76 41.54 -39.69 -1.51
N ARG A 77 41.05 -40.22 -2.64
CA ARG A 77 39.77 -39.86 -3.28
C ARG A 77 39.63 -38.37 -3.62
N LYS A 78 40.72 -37.61 -3.61
CA LYS A 78 40.72 -36.16 -3.98
C LYS A 78 40.91 -35.96 -5.48
N SER A 79 41.39 -36.96 -6.19
CA SER A 79 41.44 -37.00 -7.64
C SER A 79 40.82 -38.27 -8.21
N ALA A 80 40.36 -38.20 -9.43
CA ALA A 80 39.81 -39.34 -10.17
C ALA A 80 40.14 -39.21 -11.65
N GLU A 81 40.16 -40.36 -12.33
CA GLU A 81 40.29 -40.46 -13.78
C GLU A 81 38.96 -40.94 -14.36
N PHE A 82 38.42 -40.15 -15.27
CA PHE A 82 37.16 -40.45 -15.95
C PHE A 82 37.43 -40.88 -17.39
N THR A 83 36.82 -41.95 -17.82
CA THR A 83 36.86 -42.40 -19.22
C THR A 83 35.64 -41.87 -19.97
N LEU A 84 35.87 -41.17 -21.07
CA LEU A 84 34.87 -40.58 -21.95
C LEU A 84 35.08 -40.97 -23.40
N PRO A 85 34.10 -40.85 -24.30
CA PRO A 85 34.37 -40.83 -25.74
C PRO A 85 35.43 -39.77 -26.07
N VAL A 86 36.09 -39.90 -27.20
CA VAL A 86 37.05 -38.89 -27.67
C VAL A 86 36.34 -37.59 -27.92
N LEU A 87 36.83 -36.50 -27.34
CA LEU A 87 36.26 -35.16 -27.38
C LEU A 87 37.33 -34.14 -27.79
N ASP A 88 36.88 -33.09 -28.48
CA ASP A 88 37.73 -31.96 -28.84
C ASP A 88 37.78 -30.92 -27.69
N ALA A 89 38.94 -30.33 -27.51
CA ALA A 89 39.10 -29.18 -26.58
C ALA A 89 38.45 -27.94 -27.15
N PRO A 90 38.03 -26.95 -26.31
CA PRO A 90 38.19 -26.93 -24.85
C PRO A 90 37.20 -27.88 -24.14
N TYR A 91 37.58 -28.34 -22.97
CA TYR A 91 36.78 -29.25 -22.15
C TYR A 91 35.95 -28.47 -21.13
N LYS A 92 34.63 -28.55 -21.28
CA LYS A 92 33.62 -27.95 -20.41
C LYS A 92 32.97 -29.06 -19.58
N ALA A 93 33.27 -29.12 -18.31
CA ALA A 93 32.86 -30.23 -17.46
C ALA A 93 31.82 -29.82 -16.42
N ILE A 94 30.81 -30.66 -16.22
CA ILE A 94 29.71 -30.53 -15.27
C ILE A 94 29.64 -31.77 -14.40
N TYR A 95 29.61 -31.61 -13.09
CA TYR A 95 29.32 -32.65 -12.11
C TYR A 95 28.06 -32.31 -11.31
N PRO A 96 27.17 -33.24 -11.00
CA PRO A 96 27.13 -34.60 -11.55
C PRO A 96 26.69 -34.62 -13.02
N ALA A 97 27.03 -35.65 -13.76
CA ALA A 97 26.67 -35.80 -15.17
C ALA A 97 25.16 -35.72 -15.39
N SER A 98 24.37 -36.20 -14.45
CA SER A 98 22.90 -36.14 -14.47
C SER A 98 22.31 -34.72 -14.45
N SER A 99 23.06 -33.72 -13.99
CA SER A 99 22.66 -32.32 -13.99
C SER A 99 22.95 -31.61 -15.32
N ALA A 100 23.78 -32.20 -16.22
CA ALA A 100 24.09 -31.60 -17.51
C ALA A 100 22.89 -31.68 -18.47
N ALA A 101 22.29 -30.54 -18.81
CA ALA A 101 21.26 -30.43 -19.85
C ALA A 101 21.91 -30.33 -21.25
N SER A 102 23.09 -29.72 -21.34
CA SER A 102 23.94 -29.65 -22.52
C SER A 102 25.39 -29.33 -22.13
N ALA A 103 26.28 -29.10 -23.11
CA ALA A 103 27.65 -28.65 -22.83
C ALA A 103 27.74 -27.30 -22.10
N GLU A 104 26.72 -26.45 -22.20
CA GLU A 104 26.69 -25.08 -21.67
C GLU A 104 25.45 -24.80 -20.82
N LYS A 105 24.72 -25.83 -20.40
CA LYS A 105 23.54 -25.74 -19.58
C LYS A 105 23.46 -26.86 -18.57
N LEU A 106 22.99 -26.49 -17.36
CA LEU A 106 22.70 -27.49 -16.32
C LEU A 106 21.29 -27.31 -15.77
N THR A 107 20.79 -28.34 -15.12
CA THR A 107 19.52 -28.34 -14.39
C THR A 107 19.78 -28.58 -12.92
N ILE A 108 19.36 -27.64 -12.07
CA ILE A 108 19.30 -27.82 -10.61
C ILE A 108 17.97 -28.52 -10.29
N PRO A 109 17.97 -29.64 -9.53
CA PRO A 109 16.74 -30.34 -9.17
C PRO A 109 15.85 -29.49 -8.25
N ALA A 110 14.54 -29.58 -8.49
CA ALA A 110 13.54 -28.91 -7.62
C ALA A 110 13.45 -29.55 -6.23
N THR A 111 13.80 -30.83 -6.13
CA THR A 111 13.80 -31.60 -4.87
C THR A 111 15.18 -32.17 -4.63
N GLN A 112 15.66 -32.02 -3.40
CA GLN A 112 16.87 -32.63 -2.86
C GLN A 112 16.47 -33.57 -1.74
N ASN A 113 17.16 -34.73 -1.65
CA ASN A 113 16.85 -35.75 -0.65
C ASN A 113 17.80 -35.66 0.54
N TYR A 114 17.27 -35.98 1.71
CA TYR A 114 18.11 -36.13 2.90
C TYR A 114 19.15 -37.24 2.72
N VAL A 115 20.39 -36.89 2.99
CA VAL A 115 21.51 -37.84 3.11
C VAL A 115 22.16 -37.59 4.47
N GLU A 116 22.26 -38.66 5.30
CA GLU A 116 22.77 -38.51 6.66
C GLU A 116 24.22 -37.98 6.64
N GLY A 117 24.43 -36.85 7.31
CA GLY A 117 25.71 -36.17 7.42
C GLY A 117 26.29 -35.67 6.11
N SER A 118 25.51 -35.61 5.02
CA SER A 118 26.00 -35.19 3.69
C SER A 118 24.95 -34.40 2.89
N ILE A 119 25.39 -33.93 1.72
CA ILE A 119 24.58 -33.27 0.70
C ILE A 119 24.02 -34.35 -0.25
N ASP A 120 22.82 -34.11 -0.79
CA ASP A 120 22.32 -34.89 -1.94
C ASP A 120 23.28 -34.76 -3.11
N PRO A 121 23.90 -35.90 -3.59
CA PRO A 121 24.86 -35.84 -4.69
C PRO A 121 24.30 -35.18 -5.95
N SER A 122 23.01 -35.29 -6.22
CA SER A 122 22.36 -34.69 -7.39
C SER A 122 22.36 -33.15 -7.37
N SER A 123 22.56 -32.54 -6.19
CA SER A 123 22.59 -31.11 -5.98
C SER A 123 23.98 -30.55 -5.64
N ALA A 124 25.00 -31.42 -5.52
CA ALA A 124 26.36 -31.01 -5.24
C ALA A 124 27.12 -30.56 -6.52
N ILE A 125 26.56 -29.59 -7.22
CA ILE A 125 26.99 -29.18 -8.56
C ILE A 125 28.36 -28.52 -8.54
N MET A 126 29.24 -29.00 -9.40
CA MET A 126 30.57 -28.45 -9.65
C MET A 126 30.83 -28.29 -11.15
N LEU A 127 31.64 -27.31 -11.52
CA LEU A 127 32.00 -26.97 -12.89
C LEU A 127 33.51 -26.96 -13.03
N ALA A 128 34.03 -27.42 -14.20
CA ALA A 128 35.43 -27.26 -14.54
C ALA A 128 35.63 -26.90 -16.01
N TYR A 129 36.74 -26.24 -16.29
CA TYR A 129 37.14 -25.86 -17.63
C TYR A 129 38.62 -26.17 -17.88
N SER A 130 38.94 -26.62 -19.06
CA SER A 130 40.34 -26.78 -19.49
C SER A 130 40.47 -26.58 -21.00
N GLU A 131 41.48 -25.84 -21.42
CA GLU A 131 41.79 -25.64 -22.84
C GLU A 131 42.49 -26.85 -23.49
N THR A 132 43.04 -27.75 -22.69
CA THR A 132 43.82 -28.87 -23.20
C THR A 132 43.59 -30.16 -22.42
N ALA A 133 43.73 -31.33 -23.07
CA ALA A 133 43.62 -32.63 -22.42
C ALA A 133 44.75 -32.94 -21.42
N SER A 134 45.88 -32.25 -21.50
CA SER A 134 47.02 -32.47 -20.62
C SER A 134 46.88 -31.89 -19.23
N GLN A 135 45.91 -30.99 -19.01
CA GLN A 135 45.59 -30.42 -17.70
C GLN A 135 44.47 -31.23 -17.05
N ALA A 136 44.63 -31.52 -15.76
CA ALA A 136 43.55 -32.08 -14.97
C ALA A 136 42.41 -31.03 -14.82
N LEU A 137 41.17 -31.47 -14.94
CA LEU A 137 39.99 -30.61 -14.67
C LEU A 137 39.99 -30.23 -13.19
N ALA A 138 40.14 -28.96 -12.90
CA ALA A 138 39.98 -28.40 -11.57
C ALA A 138 38.52 -28.02 -11.38
N PHE A 139 37.77 -28.77 -10.58
CA PHE A 139 36.40 -28.50 -10.33
C PHE A 139 36.23 -27.34 -9.31
N HIS A 140 35.24 -26.49 -9.54
CA HIS A 140 34.80 -25.41 -8.67
C HIS A 140 33.34 -25.62 -8.30
N HIS A 141 32.98 -25.37 -7.04
CA HIS A 141 31.59 -25.43 -6.63
C HIS A 141 30.76 -24.35 -7.36
N ALA A 142 29.56 -24.71 -7.75
CA ALA A 142 28.55 -23.81 -8.29
C ALA A 142 27.42 -23.49 -7.27
N MET A 143 27.36 -24.29 -6.19
CA MET A 143 26.34 -24.15 -5.14
C MET A 143 26.97 -23.66 -3.82
N ALA A 144 26.16 -22.97 -3.01
CA ALA A 144 26.38 -22.76 -1.60
C ALA A 144 25.53 -23.73 -0.78
N TYR A 145 25.79 -23.90 0.51
CA TYR A 145 25.13 -24.93 1.30
C TYR A 145 24.60 -24.36 2.62
N LEU A 146 23.33 -24.57 2.88
CA LEU A 146 22.73 -24.30 4.19
C LEU A 146 22.88 -25.56 5.05
N LYS A 147 23.44 -25.42 6.23
CA LYS A 147 23.49 -26.48 7.25
C LYS A 147 22.44 -26.14 8.30
N ILE A 148 21.29 -26.78 8.22
CA ILE A 148 20.15 -26.46 9.09
C ILE A 148 20.03 -27.50 10.18
N ASN A 149 19.99 -27.04 11.43
CA ASN A 149 19.70 -27.86 12.59
C ASN A 149 18.35 -27.42 13.17
N VAL A 150 17.35 -28.27 13.08
CA VAL A 150 16.00 -27.99 13.60
C VAL A 150 15.81 -28.69 14.93
N GLN A 151 15.47 -27.92 15.96
CA GLN A 151 15.20 -28.40 17.31
C GLN A 151 13.78 -28.01 17.69
N GLY A 152 12.98 -28.94 18.22
CA GLY A 152 11.63 -28.68 18.69
C GLY A 152 11.55 -28.53 20.20
N THR A 153 10.41 -28.10 20.64
CA THR A 153 10.05 -28.00 22.07
C THR A 153 9.55 -29.35 22.64
N THR A 154 9.23 -30.31 21.76
CA THR A 154 8.80 -31.66 22.08
C THR A 154 9.60 -32.70 21.29
N ASP A 155 10.04 -33.78 21.92
CA ASP A 155 10.99 -34.77 21.35
C ASP A 155 10.37 -35.72 20.31
N THR A 156 9.18 -35.46 19.78
CA THR A 156 8.39 -36.49 19.10
C THR A 156 8.21 -36.33 17.60
N ASP A 157 8.44 -35.14 17.04
CA ASP A 157 8.10 -34.91 15.64
C ASP A 157 9.35 -34.80 14.76
N ASN A 158 9.48 -35.75 13.85
CA ASN A 158 10.53 -35.73 12.84
C ASN A 158 10.27 -34.65 11.81
N ILE A 159 11.32 -34.08 11.24
CA ILE A 159 11.22 -33.13 10.12
C ILE A 159 11.03 -33.90 8.82
N ARG A 160 9.88 -33.69 8.17
CA ARG A 160 9.53 -34.35 6.93
C ARG A 160 10.11 -33.64 5.71
N SER A 161 10.05 -32.31 5.70
CA SER A 161 10.60 -31.54 4.60
C SER A 161 10.91 -30.09 4.99
N ILE A 162 11.82 -29.48 4.23
CA ILE A 162 12.11 -28.05 4.31
C ILE A 162 12.03 -27.47 2.90
N ARG A 163 11.18 -26.46 2.70
CA ARG A 163 11.17 -25.67 1.48
C ARG A 163 12.01 -24.41 1.69
N VAL A 164 13.01 -24.18 0.84
CA VAL A 164 13.85 -22.99 0.85
C VAL A 164 13.45 -22.10 -0.32
N SER A 165 13.09 -20.85 -0.08
CA SER A 165 12.65 -19.90 -1.11
C SER A 165 13.46 -18.62 -1.07
N GLY A 166 13.82 -18.09 -2.25
CA GLY A 166 14.37 -16.76 -2.40
C GLY A 166 13.27 -15.68 -2.26
N ASN A 167 13.50 -14.67 -1.43
CA ASN A 167 12.48 -13.65 -1.13
C ASN A 167 12.34 -12.57 -2.21
N ASN A 168 13.18 -12.59 -3.24
CA ASN A 168 13.12 -11.66 -4.36
C ASN A 168 12.95 -12.39 -5.70
N ASN A 169 12.27 -13.55 -5.70
CA ASN A 169 12.08 -14.43 -6.85
C ASN A 169 13.38 -14.85 -7.52
N GLU A 170 14.45 -15.01 -6.76
CA GLU A 170 15.68 -15.59 -7.27
C GLU A 170 15.40 -17.02 -7.72
N THR A 171 15.82 -17.39 -8.93
CA THR A 171 15.71 -18.76 -9.44
C THR A 171 16.55 -19.70 -8.59
N MET A 172 15.92 -20.72 -8.00
CA MET A 172 16.55 -21.69 -7.09
C MET A 172 16.78 -23.04 -7.76
N HIS A 173 15.93 -23.44 -8.73
CA HIS A 173 16.01 -24.70 -9.46
C HIS A 173 15.65 -24.53 -10.94
N GLY A 174 15.81 -25.57 -11.74
CA GLY A 174 15.56 -25.54 -13.17
C GLY A 174 16.83 -25.33 -14.00
N GLU A 175 16.69 -24.82 -15.21
CA GLU A 175 17.79 -24.68 -16.16
C GLU A 175 18.61 -23.40 -15.88
N PHE A 176 19.94 -23.56 -15.90
CA PHE A 176 20.92 -22.47 -15.80
C PHE A 176 21.88 -22.50 -16.97
N ASN A 177 22.21 -21.35 -17.52
CA ASN A 177 23.27 -21.16 -18.51
C ASN A 177 24.64 -21.12 -17.81
N LEU A 178 25.67 -21.65 -18.47
CA LEU A 178 27.02 -21.74 -17.93
C LEU A 178 27.98 -20.86 -18.71
N ALA A 179 28.79 -20.12 -17.97
CA ALA A 179 29.96 -19.42 -18.50
C ALA A 179 31.21 -20.18 -18.07
N PHE A 180 31.95 -20.72 -19.05
CA PHE A 180 33.18 -21.46 -18.79
C PHE A 180 34.42 -20.59 -18.97
N SER A 181 35.24 -20.55 -17.96
CA SER A 181 36.52 -19.86 -17.86
C SER A 181 37.36 -20.58 -16.78
N ASP A 182 38.53 -20.03 -16.40
CA ASP A 182 39.31 -20.53 -15.26
C ASP A 182 38.51 -20.53 -13.95
N ALA A 183 37.48 -19.70 -13.85
CA ALA A 183 36.51 -19.67 -12.76
C ALA A 183 35.05 -19.75 -13.34
N PRO A 184 34.58 -20.97 -13.63
CA PRO A 184 33.28 -21.17 -14.22
C PRO A 184 32.14 -20.65 -13.31
N SER A 185 31.08 -20.11 -13.92
CA SER A 185 29.92 -19.62 -13.22
C SER A 185 28.61 -20.04 -13.88
N MET A 186 27.50 -19.90 -13.14
CA MET A 186 26.17 -20.16 -13.68
C MET A 186 25.28 -18.94 -13.56
N GLU A 187 24.44 -18.74 -14.58
CA GLU A 187 23.43 -17.70 -14.63
C GLU A 187 22.06 -18.33 -14.87
N SER A 188 21.03 -17.85 -14.19
CA SER A 188 19.68 -18.38 -14.40
C SER A 188 19.20 -18.11 -15.82
N ALA A 189 18.65 -19.13 -16.49
CA ALA A 189 17.91 -18.94 -17.73
C ALA A 189 16.55 -18.26 -17.40
N GLU A 190 16.24 -17.16 -18.07
CA GLU A 190 14.94 -16.50 -17.93
C GLU A 190 13.78 -17.39 -18.45
N PRO A 191 12.60 -17.29 -17.85
CA PRO A 191 12.16 -16.46 -16.74
C PRO A 191 12.14 -17.16 -15.37
N ALA A 192 12.33 -16.39 -14.29
CA ALA A 192 12.30 -16.86 -12.92
C ALA A 192 10.90 -17.38 -12.51
N ALA A 193 10.66 -18.66 -12.70
CA ALA A 193 9.41 -19.31 -12.25
C ALA A 193 9.63 -20.25 -11.04
N ASN A 194 10.90 -20.54 -10.70
CA ASN A 194 11.30 -21.63 -9.81
C ASN A 194 12.12 -21.08 -8.65
N ASN A 195 11.49 -20.35 -7.74
CA ASN A 195 12.19 -19.64 -6.68
C ASN A 195 12.30 -20.40 -5.35
N SER A 196 12.03 -21.71 -5.35
CA SER A 196 12.17 -22.56 -4.16
C SER A 196 12.76 -23.93 -4.46
N ILE A 197 13.43 -24.52 -3.46
CA ILE A 197 13.90 -25.90 -3.44
C ILE A 197 13.18 -26.62 -2.31
N ILE A 198 12.74 -27.85 -2.55
CA ILE A 198 12.20 -28.75 -1.55
C ILE A 198 13.29 -29.69 -1.10
N TYR A 199 13.59 -29.73 0.19
CA TYR A 199 14.43 -30.73 0.81
C TYR A 199 13.56 -31.79 1.46
N ASP A 200 13.58 -32.99 0.92
CA ASP A 200 12.72 -34.11 1.31
C ASP A 200 13.46 -35.04 2.28
N CYS A 201 12.91 -35.16 3.48
CA CYS A 201 13.40 -36.05 4.51
C CYS A 201 12.67 -37.41 4.53
N GLY A 202 11.84 -37.69 3.53
CA GLY A 202 11.01 -38.88 3.44
C GLY A 202 9.75 -38.84 4.31
N THR A 203 8.88 -39.83 4.15
CA THR A 203 7.57 -39.90 4.83
C THR A 203 7.68 -39.97 6.34
N GLU A 204 8.66 -40.71 6.86
CA GLU A 204 8.90 -40.85 8.31
C GLU A 204 9.63 -39.63 8.89
N GLY A 205 10.24 -38.82 8.02
CA GLY A 205 11.04 -37.68 8.40
C GLY A 205 12.36 -38.02 9.11
N VAL A 206 13.14 -37.00 9.40
CA VAL A 206 14.42 -37.06 10.09
C VAL A 206 14.30 -36.49 11.48
N ALA A 207 14.86 -37.20 12.48
CA ALA A 207 14.82 -36.77 13.88
C ALA A 207 15.38 -35.34 14.06
N GLN A 208 14.74 -34.58 14.93
CA GLN A 208 15.21 -33.27 15.33
C GLN A 208 16.65 -33.30 15.87
N GLY A 209 17.38 -32.19 15.71
CA GLY A 209 18.77 -32.09 16.13
C GLY A 209 19.79 -32.69 15.16
N LYS A 210 19.34 -33.35 14.07
CA LYS A 210 20.22 -33.76 12.98
C LYS A 210 20.55 -32.58 12.08
N ASP A 211 21.76 -32.62 11.50
CA ASP A 211 22.18 -31.61 10.53
C ASP A 211 21.61 -31.95 9.15
N LEU A 212 20.90 -30.99 8.55
CA LEU A 212 20.28 -31.07 7.23
C LEU A 212 21.05 -30.16 6.28
N PHE A 213 21.58 -30.72 5.17
CA PHE A 213 22.41 -29.99 4.23
C PHE A 213 21.66 -29.72 2.92
N ILE A 214 21.35 -28.47 2.65
CA ILE A 214 20.57 -28.03 1.48
C ILE A 214 21.47 -27.21 0.58
N ALA A 215 21.62 -27.61 -0.68
CA ALA A 215 22.34 -26.85 -1.69
C ALA A 215 21.45 -25.75 -2.28
N ILE A 216 21.98 -24.54 -2.36
CA ILE A 216 21.32 -23.40 -3.00
C ILE A 216 22.24 -22.76 -4.03
N PRO A 217 21.74 -22.15 -5.12
CA PRO A 217 22.57 -21.44 -6.08
C PRO A 217 23.45 -20.39 -5.41
N ALA A 218 24.72 -20.34 -5.76
CA ALA A 218 25.65 -19.32 -5.27
C ALA A 218 25.35 -17.99 -5.95
N ARG A 219 24.74 -17.07 -5.21
CA ARG A 219 24.32 -15.74 -5.70
C ARG A 219 23.91 -14.81 -4.54
N ASP A 220 23.63 -13.56 -4.87
CA ASP A 220 23.03 -12.62 -3.92
C ASP A 220 21.51 -12.83 -3.83
N TYR A 221 21.02 -12.95 -2.61
CA TYR A 221 19.61 -12.96 -2.23
C TYR A 221 19.30 -11.60 -1.61
N ALA A 222 18.82 -10.68 -2.42
CA ALA A 222 18.70 -9.25 -2.05
C ALA A 222 17.76 -9.02 -0.84
N ASN A 223 16.76 -9.88 -0.70
CA ASN A 223 15.78 -9.82 0.39
C ASN A 223 15.82 -11.07 1.28
N GLY A 224 16.94 -11.79 1.28
CA GLY A 224 17.15 -12.99 2.08
C GLY A 224 16.34 -14.20 1.63
N LEU A 225 16.10 -15.11 2.56
CA LEU A 225 15.48 -16.41 2.32
C LEU A 225 14.31 -16.66 3.26
N THR A 226 13.37 -17.49 2.80
CA THR A 226 12.28 -18.07 3.61
C THR A 226 12.45 -19.58 3.67
N LEU A 227 12.31 -20.14 4.88
CA LEU A 227 12.32 -21.57 5.14
C LEU A 227 10.94 -21.99 5.62
N THR A 228 10.26 -22.89 4.91
CA THR A 228 9.02 -23.53 5.37
C THR A 228 9.34 -24.95 5.80
N ILE A 229 9.30 -25.21 7.11
CA ILE A 229 9.61 -26.50 7.73
C ILE A 229 8.31 -27.24 7.97
N ILE A 230 8.24 -28.51 7.60
CA ILE A 230 7.05 -29.35 7.79
C ILE A 230 7.49 -30.61 8.54
N ASP A 231 6.77 -30.94 9.64
CA ASP A 231 7.03 -32.13 10.42
C ASP A 231 6.27 -33.37 9.92
N SER A 232 6.50 -34.52 10.56
CA SER A 232 5.84 -35.78 10.23
C SER A 232 4.35 -35.82 10.57
N GLN A 233 3.87 -34.91 11.46
CA GLN A 233 2.47 -34.73 11.80
C GLN A 233 1.79 -33.71 10.91
N ASN A 234 2.48 -33.23 9.90
CA ASN A 234 2.00 -32.22 8.97
C ASN A 234 1.78 -30.83 9.59
N HIS A 235 2.44 -30.49 10.71
CA HIS A 235 2.51 -29.13 11.18
C HIS A 235 3.59 -28.38 10.41
N TYR A 236 3.42 -27.06 10.25
CA TYR A 236 4.42 -26.24 9.58
C TYR A 236 4.88 -25.05 10.39
N GLN A 237 6.07 -24.57 10.05
CA GLN A 237 6.59 -23.27 10.48
C GLN A 237 7.27 -22.59 9.31
N SER A 238 6.94 -21.32 9.04
CA SER A 238 7.70 -20.45 8.14
C SER A 238 8.64 -19.55 8.93
N VAL A 239 9.91 -19.58 8.58
CA VAL A 239 10.98 -18.75 9.15
C VAL A 239 11.52 -17.83 8.05
N HIS A 240 11.48 -16.53 8.29
CA HIS A 240 11.86 -15.52 7.31
C HIS A 240 13.13 -14.79 7.74
N SER A 241 14.08 -14.62 6.82
CA SER A 241 15.15 -13.66 6.96
C SER A 241 15.04 -12.67 5.80
N TYR A 242 14.77 -11.41 6.10
CA TYR A 242 14.67 -10.35 5.10
C TYR A 242 15.96 -9.55 4.90
N ASN A 243 17.02 -9.93 5.60
CA ASN A 243 18.32 -9.31 5.42
C ASN A 243 18.97 -9.82 4.12
N PRO A 244 19.66 -8.97 3.35
CA PRO A 244 20.45 -9.39 2.21
C PRO A 244 21.43 -10.51 2.61
N PHE A 245 21.52 -11.52 1.79
CA PHE A 245 22.39 -12.68 2.00
C PHE A 245 23.14 -13.01 0.73
N SER A 246 24.46 -13.00 0.79
CA SER A 246 25.34 -13.44 -0.31
C SER A 246 25.77 -14.89 -0.10
N ALA A 247 25.25 -15.80 -0.91
CA ALA A 247 25.63 -17.18 -0.92
C ALA A 247 26.86 -17.39 -1.80
N VAL A 248 27.99 -17.67 -1.17
CA VAL A 248 29.28 -17.89 -1.86
C VAL A 248 29.43 -19.38 -2.21
N ALA A 249 29.83 -19.68 -3.43
CA ALA A 249 30.05 -21.03 -3.91
C ALA A 249 31.02 -21.81 -2.99
N GLY A 250 30.65 -23.04 -2.66
CA GLY A 250 31.44 -23.93 -1.79
C GLY A 250 31.34 -23.63 -0.29
N LYS A 251 30.69 -22.52 0.12
CA LYS A 251 30.61 -22.16 1.53
C LYS A 251 29.39 -22.79 2.21
N ILE A 252 29.59 -23.26 3.46
CA ILE A 252 28.53 -23.77 4.34
C ILE A 252 28.08 -22.70 5.32
N TYR A 253 26.75 -22.51 5.44
CA TYR A 253 26.12 -21.53 6.31
C TYR A 253 25.32 -22.27 7.40
N PRO A 254 25.83 -22.38 8.63
CA PRO A 254 25.14 -23.06 9.71
C PRO A 254 24.00 -22.19 10.25
N THR A 255 22.84 -22.80 10.50
CA THR A 255 21.68 -22.17 11.07
C THR A 255 20.97 -23.14 12.01
N SER A 256 20.60 -22.68 13.21
CA SER A 256 19.79 -23.44 14.15
C SER A 256 18.40 -22.81 14.25
N ILE A 257 17.36 -23.63 14.16
CA ILE A 257 15.98 -23.19 14.17
C ILE A 257 15.24 -23.92 15.28
N THR A 258 14.53 -23.19 16.14
CA THR A 258 13.58 -23.81 17.06
C THR A 258 12.25 -23.97 16.35
N PHE A 259 11.80 -25.20 16.17
CA PHE A 259 10.53 -25.49 15.53
C PHE A 259 9.37 -25.20 16.48
N ASN A 260 8.59 -24.17 16.11
CA ASN A 260 7.38 -23.76 16.79
C ASN A 260 6.23 -23.81 15.78
N PRO A 261 5.41 -24.86 15.74
CA PRO A 261 4.34 -25.01 14.76
C PRO A 261 3.39 -23.81 14.72
N GLN A 262 3.13 -23.31 13.52
CA GLN A 262 2.19 -22.20 13.25
C GLN A 262 0.80 -22.71 12.83
N GLY A 263 0.66 -24.01 12.59
CA GLY A 263 -0.58 -24.66 12.19
C GLY A 263 -0.34 -25.92 11.38
N THR A 264 -1.39 -26.46 10.79
CA THR A 264 -1.33 -27.63 9.90
C THR A 264 -0.97 -27.18 8.49
N TYR A 265 -0.03 -27.87 7.86
CA TYR A 265 0.30 -27.62 6.45
C TYR A 265 -0.85 -28.05 5.54
N ILE A 266 -1.21 -27.21 4.60
CA ILE A 266 -2.34 -27.43 3.68
C ILE A 266 -1.80 -27.47 2.27
N GLN A 267 -2.15 -28.50 1.55
CA GLN A 267 -1.88 -28.53 0.12
C GLN A 267 -2.74 -27.48 -0.61
N GLY A 268 -2.14 -26.69 -1.49
CA GLY A 268 -2.81 -25.55 -2.12
C GLY A 268 -2.82 -24.28 -1.27
N GLY A 269 -2.22 -24.28 -0.08
CA GLY A 269 -1.91 -23.07 0.67
C GLY A 269 -0.78 -22.28 0.00
N ILE A 270 -0.81 -20.96 0.17
CA ILE A 270 0.24 -20.05 -0.36
C ILE A 270 1.25 -19.78 0.74
N TYR A 271 2.46 -20.33 0.60
CA TYR A 271 3.56 -20.21 1.57
C TYR A 271 4.72 -19.37 1.04
N THR A 272 4.80 -19.17 -0.27
CA THR A 272 5.93 -18.54 -0.95
C THR A 272 5.47 -17.59 -2.05
N ALA A 273 6.38 -16.73 -2.53
CA ALA A 273 6.13 -15.89 -3.70
C ALA A 273 5.86 -16.72 -4.97
N GLU A 274 6.48 -17.91 -5.09
CA GLU A 274 6.20 -18.84 -6.19
C GLU A 274 4.76 -19.35 -6.15
N ASP A 275 4.27 -19.77 -4.97
CA ASP A 275 2.87 -20.17 -4.79
C ASP A 275 1.93 -19.04 -5.19
N TRP A 276 2.23 -17.81 -4.78
CA TRP A 276 1.46 -16.62 -5.17
C TRP A 276 1.43 -16.42 -6.68
N ASN A 277 2.59 -16.54 -7.36
CA ASN A 277 2.68 -16.39 -8.81
C ASN A 277 1.90 -17.50 -9.54
N ALA A 278 2.02 -18.74 -9.08
CA ALA A 278 1.30 -19.88 -9.64
C ALA A 278 -0.22 -19.73 -9.42
N PHE A 279 -0.64 -19.28 -8.23
CA PHE A 279 -2.02 -18.96 -7.93
C PHE A 279 -2.58 -17.85 -8.84
N VAL A 280 -1.86 -16.72 -8.98
CA VAL A 280 -2.25 -15.63 -9.88
C VAL A 280 -2.37 -16.11 -11.33
N THR A 281 -1.46 -16.99 -11.76
CA THR A 281 -1.52 -17.59 -13.10
C THR A 281 -2.75 -18.48 -13.26
N ALA A 282 -3.07 -19.28 -12.25
CA ALA A 282 -4.27 -20.14 -12.24
C ALA A 282 -5.56 -19.31 -12.29
N VAL A 283 -5.67 -18.24 -11.49
CA VAL A 283 -6.80 -17.31 -11.55
C VAL A 283 -6.93 -16.68 -12.94
N ASN A 284 -5.84 -16.20 -13.54
CA ASN A 284 -5.84 -15.62 -14.88
C ASN A 284 -6.25 -16.60 -15.97
N ASN A 285 -6.10 -17.90 -15.72
CA ASN A 285 -6.54 -18.98 -16.62
C ASN A 285 -7.93 -19.53 -16.26
N PHE A 286 -8.63 -18.94 -15.28
CA PHE A 286 -9.94 -19.37 -14.76
C PHE A 286 -9.95 -20.81 -14.20
N ASP A 287 -8.81 -21.29 -13.70
CA ASP A 287 -8.69 -22.61 -13.09
C ASP A 287 -7.79 -22.52 -11.84
N TYR A 288 -8.39 -22.12 -10.73
CA TYR A 288 -7.72 -22.07 -9.44
C TYR A 288 -8.28 -23.06 -8.41
N SER A 289 -9.01 -24.06 -8.88
CA SER A 289 -9.67 -25.05 -8.00
C SER A 289 -8.70 -25.83 -7.11
N SER A 290 -7.49 -26.08 -7.58
CA SER A 290 -6.41 -26.73 -6.80
C SER A 290 -5.89 -25.90 -5.65
N TRP A 291 -6.15 -24.58 -5.63
CA TRP A 291 -5.78 -23.64 -4.56
C TRP A 291 -6.87 -23.48 -3.51
N VAL A 292 -8.05 -24.08 -3.74
CA VAL A 292 -9.16 -23.98 -2.80
C VAL A 292 -9.10 -25.11 -1.80
N SER A 293 -8.90 -24.77 -0.55
CA SER A 293 -8.88 -25.69 0.59
C SER A 293 -9.82 -25.22 1.69
N GLU A 294 -9.99 -26.01 2.73
CA GLU A 294 -10.78 -25.66 3.89
C GLU A 294 -9.89 -25.64 5.13
N VAL A 295 -9.90 -24.48 5.81
CA VAL A 295 -9.15 -24.25 7.05
C VAL A 295 -10.09 -23.67 8.08
N ASP A 296 -10.17 -24.28 9.26
CA ASP A 296 -11.04 -23.85 10.35
C ASP A 296 -12.50 -23.62 9.92
N GLY A 297 -13.00 -24.50 9.03
CA GLY A 297 -14.35 -24.38 8.47
C GLY A 297 -14.55 -23.30 7.43
N VAL A 298 -13.48 -22.65 6.97
CA VAL A 298 -13.52 -21.63 5.91
C VAL A 298 -12.97 -22.22 4.61
N LYS A 299 -13.82 -22.34 3.60
CA LYS A 299 -13.42 -22.75 2.25
C LYS A 299 -12.94 -21.56 1.46
N GLY A 300 -11.73 -21.63 0.90
CA GLY A 300 -11.14 -20.54 0.13
C GLY A 300 -9.69 -20.79 -0.24
N VAL A 301 -9.03 -19.75 -0.70
CA VAL A 301 -7.59 -19.69 -0.92
C VAL A 301 -6.94 -19.08 0.31
N HIS A 302 -5.92 -19.71 0.82
CA HIS A 302 -5.31 -19.39 2.10
C HIS A 302 -3.85 -18.95 1.94
N LEU A 303 -3.53 -17.76 2.44
CA LEU A 303 -2.14 -17.34 2.63
C LEU A 303 -1.65 -17.87 3.98
N MET A 304 -0.67 -18.73 3.94
CA MET A 304 -0.21 -19.48 5.12
C MET A 304 1.14 -19.00 5.66
N ALA A 305 1.74 -18.02 5.00
CA ALA A 305 2.99 -17.42 5.45
C ALA A 305 3.11 -15.98 4.92
N ASP A 306 3.97 -15.20 5.54
CA ASP A 306 4.39 -13.92 4.97
C ASP A 306 5.18 -14.17 3.69
N ILE A 307 4.85 -13.42 2.64
CA ILE A 307 5.56 -13.53 1.36
C ILE A 307 6.12 -12.18 0.92
N PHE A 308 7.27 -12.24 0.29
CA PHE A 308 7.90 -11.07 -0.31
C PHE A 308 7.68 -11.08 -1.82
N SER A 309 7.05 -10.03 -2.33
CA SER A 309 6.82 -9.86 -3.76
C SER A 309 7.90 -8.95 -4.34
N SER A 310 8.71 -9.46 -5.25
CA SER A 310 9.63 -8.60 -6.00
C SER A 310 8.88 -7.70 -6.99
N THR A 311 9.57 -6.66 -7.49
CA THR A 311 9.10 -5.82 -8.60
C THR A 311 8.74 -6.61 -9.87
N LYS A 312 9.09 -7.90 -9.93
CA LYS A 312 8.76 -8.84 -11.02
C LYS A 312 7.40 -9.53 -10.87
N LEU A 313 6.71 -9.41 -9.75
CA LEU A 313 5.29 -9.76 -9.68
C LEU A 313 4.50 -8.81 -10.59
N LYS A 314 4.49 -9.10 -11.86
CA LYS A 314 3.87 -8.27 -12.90
C LYS A 314 2.36 -8.42 -12.98
N ARG A 315 1.74 -9.20 -12.09
CA ARG A 315 0.33 -9.54 -12.26
C ARG A 315 -0.44 -9.38 -10.97
N THR A 316 -1.25 -8.41 -10.96
CA THR A 316 -2.48 -8.36 -10.20
C THR A 316 -3.38 -9.53 -10.63
N ILE A 317 -4.26 -9.98 -9.78
CA ILE A 317 -5.30 -10.96 -10.16
C ILE A 317 -6.28 -10.22 -11.08
N ASP A 318 -5.88 -10.04 -12.31
CA ASP A 318 -6.66 -9.55 -13.44
C ASP A 318 -5.83 -9.67 -14.72
N LYS A 319 -6.43 -10.23 -15.71
CA LYS A 319 -5.98 -10.13 -17.10
C LYS A 319 -7.17 -9.77 -17.95
N ASP A 320 -7.18 -8.59 -18.53
CA ASP A 320 -8.04 -8.35 -19.68
C ASP A 320 -7.62 -9.35 -20.77
N LYS A 321 -8.45 -10.35 -21.01
CA LYS A 321 -8.25 -11.21 -22.17
C LYS A 321 -8.47 -10.40 -23.44
N ASP A 322 -7.79 -10.78 -24.50
CA ASP A 322 -7.87 -10.15 -25.83
C ASP A 322 -9.32 -10.03 -26.38
N ASN A 323 -10.28 -10.68 -25.73
CA ASN A 323 -11.72 -10.64 -26.06
C ASN A 323 -12.54 -9.71 -25.15
N GLY A 324 -11.91 -8.88 -24.31
CA GLY A 324 -12.58 -7.95 -23.40
C GLY A 324 -13.23 -8.59 -22.16
N THR A 325 -12.96 -9.87 -21.88
CA THR A 325 -13.45 -10.54 -20.67
C THR A 325 -12.55 -10.16 -19.52
N LYS A 326 -13.09 -9.48 -18.52
CA LYS A 326 -12.39 -9.16 -17.28
C LYS A 326 -12.26 -10.41 -16.41
N VAL A 327 -11.09 -10.60 -15.84
CA VAL A 327 -10.89 -11.55 -14.75
C VAL A 327 -11.24 -10.84 -13.44
N GLU A 328 -12.30 -11.30 -12.79
CA GLU A 328 -12.71 -10.83 -11.48
C GLU A 328 -12.39 -11.91 -10.44
N TRP A 329 -11.88 -11.48 -9.29
CA TRP A 329 -11.77 -12.37 -8.14
C TRP A 329 -13.17 -12.62 -7.56
N ASP A 330 -13.65 -13.83 -7.62
CA ASP A 330 -15.01 -14.25 -7.21
C ASP A 330 -15.02 -15.26 -6.05
N GLY A 331 -13.84 -15.69 -5.59
CA GLY A 331 -13.64 -16.59 -4.47
C GLY A 331 -13.44 -15.89 -3.13
N THR A 332 -13.10 -16.67 -2.10
CA THR A 332 -12.61 -16.16 -0.81
C THR A 332 -11.10 -16.28 -0.76
N PHE A 333 -10.41 -15.15 -0.54
CA PHE A 333 -8.99 -15.09 -0.22
C PHE A 333 -8.83 -14.75 1.26
N TYR A 334 -8.21 -15.64 2.00
CA TYR A 334 -8.02 -15.50 3.43
C TYR A 334 -6.54 -15.31 3.76
N GLY A 335 -6.19 -14.12 4.24
CA GLY A 335 -4.80 -13.75 4.57
C GLY A 335 -4.28 -14.30 5.88
N HIS A 336 -5.13 -14.75 6.81
CA HIS A 336 -4.77 -15.25 8.17
C HIS A 336 -3.91 -14.27 8.99
N GLY A 337 -3.92 -12.98 8.66
CA GLY A 337 -3.04 -11.97 9.27
C GLY A 337 -1.62 -11.97 8.71
N HIS A 338 -1.35 -12.79 7.71
CA HIS A 338 -0.05 -12.77 7.03
C HIS A 338 0.10 -11.57 6.08
N THR A 339 1.35 -11.26 5.78
CA THR A 339 1.75 -10.10 4.99
C THR A 339 2.14 -10.50 3.57
N ILE A 340 1.59 -9.80 2.58
CA ILE A 340 2.16 -9.74 1.23
C ILE A 340 2.92 -8.42 1.09
N THR A 341 4.26 -8.49 1.04
CA THR A 341 5.07 -7.32 0.71
C THR A 341 5.09 -7.14 -0.80
N HIS A 342 4.45 -6.08 -1.29
CA HIS A 342 4.20 -5.84 -2.70
C HIS A 342 4.69 -4.46 -3.14
N ASN A 343 5.80 -4.42 -3.89
CA ASN A 343 6.44 -3.18 -4.36
C ASN A 343 6.02 -2.78 -5.79
N ALA A 344 4.98 -3.41 -6.35
CA ALA A 344 4.47 -3.03 -7.66
C ALA A 344 3.52 -1.82 -7.57
N ILE A 345 3.38 -1.13 -8.71
CA ILE A 345 2.49 0.03 -8.84
C ILE A 345 1.02 -0.40 -8.80
N GLU A 346 0.69 -1.56 -9.40
CA GLU A 346 -0.65 -2.12 -9.43
C GLU A 346 -1.06 -2.70 -8.07
N PRO A 347 -2.35 -2.71 -7.74
CA PRO A 347 -2.87 -3.41 -6.57
C PRO A 347 -2.78 -4.94 -6.72
N LEU A 348 -2.94 -5.68 -5.63
CA LEU A 348 -2.95 -7.15 -5.66
C LEU A 348 -4.12 -7.70 -6.50
N PHE A 349 -5.30 -7.07 -6.40
CA PHE A 349 -6.50 -7.43 -7.15
C PHE A 349 -6.94 -6.24 -8.01
N LEU A 350 -7.03 -6.38 -9.35
CA LEU A 350 -7.62 -5.33 -10.16
C LEU A 350 -9.13 -5.26 -9.96
N HIS A 351 -9.80 -6.40 -9.96
CA HIS A 351 -11.24 -6.48 -9.79
C HIS A 351 -11.61 -7.55 -8.77
N ILE A 352 -12.37 -7.16 -7.75
CA ILE A 352 -13.06 -8.09 -6.85
C ILE A 352 -14.52 -8.08 -7.28
N GLY A 353 -15.01 -9.21 -7.76
CA GLY A 353 -16.39 -9.41 -8.21
C GLY A 353 -17.39 -9.43 -7.06
N THR A 354 -18.68 -9.48 -7.38
CA THR A 354 -19.76 -9.35 -6.38
C THR A 354 -19.78 -10.45 -5.32
N THR A 355 -19.26 -11.63 -5.63
CA THR A 355 -19.11 -12.76 -4.69
C THR A 355 -17.72 -12.84 -4.06
N GLY A 356 -16.77 -12.08 -4.61
CA GLY A 356 -15.38 -12.09 -4.18
C GLY A 356 -15.18 -11.54 -2.76
N VAL A 357 -14.34 -12.19 -2.00
CA VAL A 357 -13.98 -11.80 -0.64
C VAL A 357 -12.47 -11.79 -0.48
N VAL A 358 -11.94 -10.72 0.08
CA VAL A 358 -10.54 -10.63 0.56
C VAL A 358 -10.60 -10.25 2.03
N LYS A 359 -10.00 -11.07 2.90
CA LYS A 359 -10.07 -10.83 4.34
C LYS A 359 -8.79 -11.20 5.07
N ASP A 360 -8.60 -10.53 6.22
CA ASP A 360 -7.52 -10.79 7.18
C ASP A 360 -6.12 -10.74 6.54
N LEU A 361 -5.92 -9.82 5.57
CA LEU A 361 -4.69 -9.67 4.80
C LEU A 361 -3.94 -8.39 5.19
N ILE A 362 -2.63 -8.49 5.35
CA ILE A 362 -1.73 -7.34 5.46
C ILE A 362 -1.01 -7.16 4.13
N VAL A 363 -1.03 -5.94 3.59
CA VAL A 363 -0.24 -5.57 2.41
C VAL A 363 0.78 -4.52 2.81
N ALA A 364 2.06 -4.77 2.56
CA ALA A 364 3.16 -3.88 2.88
C ALA A 364 4.01 -3.55 1.64
N GLY A 365 4.95 -2.63 1.77
CA GLY A 365 5.89 -2.27 0.71
C GLY A 365 5.99 -0.77 0.47
N THR A 366 6.60 -0.41 -0.66
CA THR A 366 6.72 0.98 -1.11
C THR A 366 6.37 1.09 -2.58
N ARG A 367 5.61 2.10 -2.92
CA ARG A 367 5.24 2.44 -4.30
C ARG A 367 5.74 3.81 -4.64
N THR A 368 6.67 3.88 -5.57
CA THR A 368 7.19 5.14 -6.13
C THR A 368 6.82 5.27 -7.58
N SER A 369 6.30 6.43 -8.00
CA SER A 369 6.04 6.70 -9.41
C SER A 369 6.11 8.20 -9.72
N ASN A 370 6.74 8.51 -10.84
CA ASN A 370 6.74 9.83 -11.48
C ASN A 370 6.04 9.84 -12.84
N ALA A 371 5.51 8.70 -13.26
CA ALA A 371 4.83 8.50 -14.53
C ALA A 371 3.31 8.59 -14.39
N ASN A 372 2.60 8.60 -15.53
CA ASN A 372 1.15 8.51 -15.58
C ASN A 372 0.65 7.23 -14.90
N ASN A 373 0.29 7.33 -13.65
CA ASN A 373 -0.15 6.18 -12.89
C ASN A 373 -1.60 6.33 -12.43
N ASN A 374 -2.44 5.38 -12.84
CA ASN A 374 -3.87 5.36 -12.58
C ASN A 374 -4.30 4.19 -11.69
N TRP A 375 -3.36 3.59 -10.93
CA TRP A 375 -3.56 2.38 -10.15
C TRP A 375 -3.54 2.62 -8.63
N PRO A 376 -4.42 3.49 -8.08
CA PRO A 376 -4.49 3.68 -6.64
C PRO A 376 -5.11 2.46 -5.95
N GLY A 377 -4.73 2.28 -4.67
CA GLY A 377 -5.16 1.15 -3.85
C GLY A 377 -4.11 0.05 -3.77
N SER A 378 -3.92 -0.52 -2.59
CA SER A 378 -2.95 -1.59 -2.38
C SER A 378 -3.59 -2.96 -2.55
N ILE A 379 -4.85 -3.10 -2.13
CA ILE A 379 -5.58 -4.36 -2.19
C ILE A 379 -6.33 -4.48 -3.50
N ALA A 380 -7.16 -3.49 -3.86
CA ALA A 380 -7.95 -3.56 -5.06
C ALA A 380 -8.01 -2.25 -5.85
N LEU A 381 -8.16 -2.34 -7.18
CA LEU A 381 -8.55 -1.21 -8.00
C LEU A 381 -10.07 -1.00 -7.90
N ASN A 382 -10.86 -2.04 -8.15
CA ASN A 382 -12.31 -2.01 -8.08
C ASN A 382 -12.82 -3.13 -7.17
N ASN A 383 -13.68 -2.80 -6.23
CA ASN A 383 -14.32 -3.74 -5.32
C ASN A 383 -15.84 -3.70 -5.49
N ALA A 384 -16.42 -4.76 -6.03
CA ALA A 384 -17.86 -5.00 -6.03
C ALA A 384 -18.29 -6.04 -4.96
N GLY A 385 -17.34 -6.78 -4.40
CA GLY A 385 -17.48 -7.78 -3.35
C GLY A 385 -17.17 -7.24 -1.96
N GLN A 386 -16.29 -7.90 -1.24
CA GLN A 386 -15.99 -7.60 0.16
C GLN A 386 -14.49 -7.55 0.42
N ILE A 387 -14.03 -6.48 1.07
CA ILE A 387 -12.70 -6.37 1.67
C ILE A 387 -12.91 -6.18 3.17
N ARG A 388 -12.40 -7.11 3.98
CA ARG A 388 -12.65 -7.11 5.43
C ARG A 388 -11.40 -7.39 6.25
N ASN A 389 -11.25 -6.66 7.37
CA ASN A 389 -10.18 -6.85 8.35
C ASN A 389 -8.78 -6.88 7.70
N CYS A 390 -8.56 -5.98 6.73
CA CYS A 390 -7.31 -5.89 6.02
C CYS A 390 -6.51 -4.66 6.46
N THR A 391 -5.19 -4.79 6.51
CA THR A 391 -4.28 -3.69 6.88
C THR A 391 -3.39 -3.33 5.69
N ASN A 392 -3.40 -2.06 5.31
CA ASN A 392 -2.43 -1.52 4.37
C ASN A 392 -1.25 -0.87 5.12
N LYS A 393 -0.03 -1.31 4.80
CA LYS A 393 1.25 -0.72 5.25
C LYS A 393 2.12 -0.24 4.08
N VAL A 394 1.52 -0.11 2.89
CA VAL A 394 2.25 0.35 1.71
C VAL A 394 2.44 1.86 1.78
N ASN A 395 3.69 2.32 1.77
CA ASN A 395 4.02 3.72 1.60
C ASN A 395 3.92 4.10 0.13
N VAL A 396 3.21 5.19 -0.17
CA VAL A 396 2.98 5.67 -1.52
C VAL A 396 3.70 7.00 -1.72
N GLU A 397 4.60 7.06 -2.68
CA GLU A 397 5.37 8.26 -3.05
C GLU A 397 5.16 8.56 -4.53
N LEU A 398 4.38 9.59 -4.82
CA LEU A 398 4.02 9.97 -6.18
C LEU A 398 4.50 11.36 -6.53
N SER A 399 4.79 11.58 -7.82
CA SER A 399 5.05 12.90 -8.38
C SER A 399 4.57 12.97 -9.83
N GLY A 400 4.52 14.18 -10.40
CA GLY A 400 4.18 14.37 -11.82
C GLY A 400 2.69 14.21 -12.13
N LYS A 401 2.34 13.41 -13.15
CA LYS A 401 1.00 13.37 -13.73
C LYS A 401 0.13 12.25 -13.16
N TYR A 402 -1.20 12.48 -13.04
CA TYR A 402 -2.20 11.52 -12.55
C TYR A 402 -1.96 11.02 -11.13
N THR A 403 -1.75 11.93 -10.22
CA THR A 403 -1.47 11.66 -8.81
C THR A 403 -2.73 11.27 -8.06
N ARG A 404 -3.09 9.98 -8.15
CA ARG A 404 -4.21 9.39 -7.40
C ARG A 404 -3.67 8.36 -6.45
N ALA A 405 -4.06 8.42 -5.18
CA ALA A 405 -3.57 7.49 -4.16
C ALA A 405 -4.66 7.15 -3.13
N CYS A 406 -4.72 5.87 -2.74
CA CYS A 406 -5.45 5.42 -1.57
C CYS A 406 -4.83 4.16 -0.98
N GLY A 407 -5.12 3.88 0.28
CA GLY A 407 -4.54 2.73 0.96
C GLY A 407 -5.15 1.39 0.53
N ILE A 408 -6.46 1.28 0.47
CA ILE A 408 -7.14 -0.02 0.29
C ILE A 408 -7.66 -0.20 -1.14
N CYS A 409 -8.58 0.66 -1.59
CA CYS A 409 -9.31 0.43 -2.83
C CYS A 409 -9.64 1.75 -3.55
N ARG A 410 -9.50 1.76 -4.89
CA ARG A 410 -9.89 2.95 -5.67
C ARG A 410 -11.39 3.15 -5.71
N THR A 411 -12.13 2.15 -6.20
CA THR A 411 -13.58 2.23 -6.40
C THR A 411 -14.27 1.14 -5.61
N ASN A 412 -15.13 1.51 -4.70
CA ASN A 412 -15.94 0.58 -3.91
C ASN A 412 -17.42 0.72 -4.26
N THR A 413 -17.99 -0.32 -4.84
CA THR A 413 -19.42 -0.51 -5.02
C THR A 413 -20.00 -1.60 -4.11
N GLY A 414 -19.12 -2.40 -3.51
CA GLY A 414 -19.42 -3.46 -2.55
C GLY A 414 -19.23 -3.00 -1.10
N THR A 415 -18.44 -3.73 -0.34
CA THR A 415 -18.24 -3.52 1.10
C THR A 415 -16.75 -3.45 1.45
N VAL A 416 -16.35 -2.42 2.20
CA VAL A 416 -15.03 -2.30 2.84
C VAL A 416 -15.26 -2.10 4.33
N THR A 417 -14.84 -3.06 5.15
CA THR A 417 -15.08 -3.01 6.60
C THR A 417 -13.89 -3.46 7.41
N ASP A 418 -13.75 -2.87 8.60
CA ASP A 418 -12.72 -3.24 9.59
C ASP A 418 -11.29 -3.13 9.05
N CYS A 419 -11.08 -2.23 8.06
CA CYS A 419 -9.78 -2.06 7.40
C CYS A 419 -9.00 -0.89 7.99
N VAL A 420 -7.68 -1.03 8.02
CA VAL A 420 -6.76 -0.03 8.57
C VAL A 420 -5.74 0.37 7.50
N ASN A 421 -5.54 1.67 7.33
CA ASN A 421 -4.41 2.21 6.60
C ASN A 421 -3.33 2.70 7.56
N GLU A 422 -2.16 2.09 7.51
CA GLU A 422 -0.94 2.47 8.24
C GLU A 422 0.18 2.95 7.30
N GLY A 423 -0.02 2.82 5.99
CA GLY A 423 0.92 3.29 4.98
C GLY A 423 0.74 4.77 4.64
N SER A 424 1.83 5.53 4.63
CA SER A 424 1.82 6.95 4.32
C SER A 424 1.58 7.23 2.83
N ILE A 425 0.99 8.39 2.54
CA ILE A 425 0.82 8.89 1.17
C ILE A 425 1.54 10.23 1.05
N SER A 426 2.55 10.29 0.20
CA SER A 426 3.32 11.50 -0.12
C SER A 426 3.20 11.79 -1.60
N ILE A 427 2.74 12.99 -1.94
CA ILE A 427 2.61 13.44 -3.33
C ILE A 427 3.34 14.77 -3.48
N SER A 428 4.32 14.83 -4.39
CA SER A 428 5.13 16.02 -4.61
C SER A 428 5.05 16.51 -6.06
N GLU A 429 5.08 17.82 -6.24
CA GLU A 429 5.11 18.49 -7.56
C GLU A 429 4.10 17.89 -8.57
N PRO A 430 2.81 17.77 -8.23
CA PRO A 430 1.81 17.21 -9.13
C PRO A 430 1.60 18.13 -10.34
N THR A 431 1.63 17.55 -11.54
CA THR A 431 1.34 18.26 -12.79
C THR A 431 -0.11 18.07 -13.28
N ASP A 432 -0.92 17.32 -12.56
CA ASP A 432 -2.34 17.09 -12.79
C ASP A 432 -3.09 17.03 -11.44
N SER A 433 -4.40 16.90 -11.48
CA SER A 433 -5.26 16.87 -10.29
C SER A 433 -4.88 15.76 -9.31
N VAL A 434 -4.80 16.12 -8.04
CA VAL A 434 -4.51 15.21 -6.93
C VAL A 434 -5.80 14.73 -6.29
N LEU A 435 -5.94 13.41 -6.16
CA LEU A 435 -7.02 12.76 -5.44
C LEU A 435 -6.40 11.78 -4.44
N ALA A 436 -6.57 12.02 -3.15
CA ALA A 436 -5.96 11.16 -2.13
C ALA A 436 -6.94 10.80 -1.01
N ALA A 437 -6.82 9.57 -0.50
CA ALA A 437 -7.56 9.11 0.67
C ALA A 437 -6.82 7.97 1.39
N GLY A 438 -6.97 7.87 2.71
CA GLY A 438 -6.35 6.79 3.46
C GLY A 438 -6.90 5.40 3.13
N VAL A 439 -8.21 5.27 2.81
CA VAL A 439 -8.83 3.96 2.59
C VAL A 439 -9.39 3.83 1.17
N VAL A 440 -10.36 4.67 0.77
CA VAL A 440 -11.06 4.52 -0.51
C VAL A 440 -11.13 5.84 -1.27
N LEU A 441 -10.86 5.85 -2.59
CA LEU A 441 -11.07 7.09 -3.36
C LEU A 441 -12.56 7.34 -3.64
N TYR A 442 -13.25 6.39 -4.27
CA TYR A 442 -14.65 6.56 -4.67
C TYR A 442 -15.50 5.46 -4.07
N SER A 443 -16.58 5.81 -3.38
CA SER A 443 -17.50 4.82 -2.83
C SER A 443 -18.97 5.16 -3.07
N SER A 444 -19.66 4.20 -3.68
CA SER A 444 -21.13 4.10 -3.66
C SER A 444 -21.60 2.89 -2.82
N GLY A 445 -20.66 2.04 -2.40
CA GLY A 445 -20.90 0.91 -1.52
C GLY A 445 -20.66 1.25 -0.04
N THR A 446 -20.76 0.24 0.82
CA THR A 446 -20.60 0.40 2.27
C THR A 446 -19.14 0.56 2.68
N ILE A 447 -18.86 1.53 3.56
CA ILE A 447 -17.59 1.62 4.29
C ILE A 447 -17.93 1.71 5.79
N ALA A 448 -17.37 0.83 6.60
CA ALA A 448 -17.64 0.83 8.04
C ALA A 448 -16.44 0.37 8.87
N ARG A 449 -16.25 1.00 10.03
CA ARG A 449 -15.19 0.64 11.00
C ARG A 449 -13.80 0.62 10.38
N CYS A 450 -13.53 1.57 9.48
CA CYS A 450 -12.23 1.72 8.86
C CYS A 450 -11.47 2.90 9.46
N THR A 451 -10.16 2.75 9.59
CA THR A 451 -9.28 3.75 10.20
C THR A 451 -8.14 4.12 9.26
N ASN A 452 -7.88 5.39 9.10
CA ASN A 452 -6.61 5.89 8.58
C ASN A 452 -5.73 6.36 9.73
N LYS A 453 -4.60 5.73 9.94
CA LYS A 453 -3.58 6.11 10.94
C LYS A 453 -2.41 6.87 10.34
N ALA A 454 -2.24 6.78 9.05
CA ALA A 454 -1.07 7.30 8.37
C ALA A 454 -1.26 8.73 7.85
N ALA A 455 -0.17 9.46 7.74
CA ALA A 455 -0.18 10.81 7.19
C ALA A 455 -0.42 10.81 5.68
N ILE A 456 -1.13 11.83 5.19
CA ILE A 456 -1.28 12.16 3.78
C ILE A 456 -0.71 13.56 3.56
N SER A 457 0.36 13.67 2.79
CA SER A 457 1.06 14.93 2.51
C SER A 457 1.11 15.21 1.02
N VAL A 458 0.68 16.41 0.64
CA VAL A 458 0.74 16.88 -0.75
C VAL A 458 1.46 18.21 -0.80
N THR A 459 2.55 18.30 -1.55
CA THR A 459 3.41 19.49 -1.65
C THR A 459 3.61 19.93 -3.10
N GLY A 460 3.91 21.22 -3.31
CA GLY A 460 4.13 21.78 -4.65
C GLY A 460 2.87 21.84 -5.51
N VAL A 461 1.69 21.98 -4.90
CA VAL A 461 0.40 21.92 -5.60
C VAL A 461 0.14 23.19 -6.39
N ASP A 462 -0.03 23.07 -7.71
CA ASP A 462 -0.62 24.08 -8.62
C ASP A 462 -1.76 23.48 -9.45
N GLN A 463 -2.42 22.47 -8.94
CA GLN A 463 -3.51 21.75 -9.60
C GLN A 463 -4.70 21.62 -8.62
N ASN A 464 -5.83 21.06 -9.10
CA ASN A 464 -6.90 20.67 -8.20
C ASN A 464 -6.39 19.62 -7.22
N CYS A 465 -6.70 19.80 -5.95
CA CYS A 465 -6.24 18.89 -4.90
C CYS A 465 -7.35 18.58 -3.91
N VAL A 466 -7.70 17.30 -3.78
CA VAL A 466 -8.81 16.86 -2.96
C VAL A 466 -8.34 15.70 -2.07
N VAL A 467 -8.34 15.90 -0.76
CA VAL A 467 -7.78 14.96 0.21
C VAL A 467 -8.81 14.63 1.29
N GLY A 468 -9.10 13.34 1.46
CA GLY A 468 -9.89 12.80 2.55
C GLY A 468 -9.11 11.85 3.43
N GLY A 469 -9.27 11.93 4.74
CA GLY A 469 -8.55 11.03 5.65
C GLY A 469 -8.90 9.56 5.43
N VAL A 470 -10.17 9.23 5.24
CA VAL A 470 -10.63 7.86 4.99
C VAL A 470 -11.15 7.70 3.56
N ALA A 471 -12.02 8.59 3.10
CA ALA A 471 -12.59 8.53 1.76
C ALA A 471 -12.40 9.85 0.99
N HIS A 472 -12.11 9.76 -0.31
CA HIS A 472 -12.08 10.97 -1.14
C HIS A 472 -13.50 11.45 -1.45
N SER A 473 -14.35 10.58 -2.00
CA SER A 473 -15.74 10.95 -2.32
C SER A 473 -16.74 9.82 -2.08
N LEU A 474 -17.93 10.24 -1.65
CA LEU A 474 -19.07 9.37 -1.35
C LEU A 474 -20.25 9.69 -2.26
N SER A 475 -20.97 8.66 -2.71
CA SER A 475 -22.11 8.76 -3.62
C SER A 475 -23.23 7.84 -3.18
N GLY A 476 -24.39 8.35 -2.76
CA GLY A 476 -25.56 7.56 -2.43
C GLY A 476 -25.39 6.50 -1.34
N THR A 477 -24.37 6.65 -0.48
CA THR A 477 -23.96 5.60 0.47
C THR A 477 -24.11 6.04 1.92
N THR A 478 -24.08 5.04 2.82
CA THR A 478 -23.94 5.22 4.25
C THR A 478 -22.58 4.75 4.70
N VAL A 479 -21.81 5.61 5.32
CA VAL A 479 -20.55 5.29 5.98
C VAL A 479 -20.67 5.49 7.49
N GLN A 480 -20.05 4.61 8.26
CA GLN A 480 -20.19 4.65 9.72
C GLN A 480 -18.96 4.17 10.46
N ASN A 481 -18.73 4.78 11.63
CA ASN A 481 -17.66 4.44 12.55
C ASN A 481 -16.27 4.51 11.84
N LEU A 482 -16.09 5.54 11.00
CA LEU A 482 -14.81 5.79 10.35
C LEU A 482 -13.96 6.69 11.24
N SER A 483 -12.66 6.45 11.29
CA SER A 483 -11.71 7.26 12.04
C SER A 483 -10.53 7.70 11.17
N ASN A 484 -10.19 8.98 11.26
CA ASN A 484 -8.90 9.47 10.80
C ASN A 484 -8.06 9.91 12.00
N GLU A 485 -6.90 9.29 12.14
CA GLU A 485 -5.91 9.59 13.17
C GLU A 485 -4.65 10.22 12.54
N GLY A 486 -4.46 10.04 11.23
CA GLY A 486 -3.33 10.55 10.49
C GLY A 486 -3.45 12.05 10.15
N ALA A 487 -2.33 12.73 10.17
CA ALA A 487 -2.27 14.13 9.76
C ALA A 487 -2.46 14.28 8.24
N LEU A 488 -3.24 15.29 7.81
CA LEU A 488 -3.43 15.63 6.41
C LEU A 488 -2.85 17.02 6.14
N SER A 489 -2.02 17.13 5.10
CA SER A 489 -1.40 18.41 4.73
C SER A 489 -1.41 18.67 3.23
N ILE A 490 -1.69 19.92 2.86
CA ILE A 490 -1.58 20.42 1.48
C ILE A 490 -0.77 21.71 1.52
N GLU A 491 0.31 21.74 0.72
CA GLU A 491 1.08 22.95 0.45
C GLU A 491 0.93 23.33 -1.01
N ALA A 492 0.24 24.45 -1.27
CA ALA A 492 -0.10 24.90 -2.60
C ALA A 492 0.51 26.28 -2.92
N SER A 493 1.06 26.41 -4.14
CA SER A 493 1.54 27.66 -4.70
C SER A 493 0.83 27.92 -6.03
N LEU A 494 -0.32 28.59 -5.98
CA LEU A 494 -1.25 28.64 -7.10
C LEU A 494 -0.86 29.69 -8.14
N THR A 495 -0.67 29.26 -9.38
CA THR A 495 -0.53 30.11 -10.59
C THR A 495 -1.81 30.18 -11.43
N ALA A 496 -2.84 29.40 -11.06
CA ALA A 496 -4.18 29.46 -11.62
C ALA A 496 -5.23 29.14 -10.54
N ALA A 497 -6.49 29.46 -10.81
CA ALA A 497 -7.61 29.13 -9.92
C ALA A 497 -7.81 27.61 -9.83
N ARG A 498 -7.79 27.04 -8.62
CA ARG A 498 -7.82 25.59 -8.37
C ARG A 498 -8.83 25.22 -7.29
N LYS A 499 -9.44 24.03 -7.42
CA LYS A 499 -10.26 23.42 -6.36
C LYS A 499 -9.39 22.73 -5.33
N ILE A 500 -9.46 23.14 -4.08
CA ILE A 500 -8.74 22.50 -2.98
C ILE A 500 -9.75 22.20 -1.86
N PHE A 501 -9.93 20.91 -1.57
CA PHE A 501 -10.80 20.43 -0.50
C PHE A 501 -10.08 19.45 0.41
N MET A 502 -10.36 19.55 1.70
CA MET A 502 -9.85 18.62 2.68
C MET A 502 -10.95 18.25 3.69
N GLY A 503 -11.08 16.96 3.97
CA GLY A 503 -11.95 16.46 5.01
C GLY A 503 -11.25 15.42 5.88
N GLY A 504 -11.35 15.54 7.19
CA GLY A 504 -10.72 14.60 8.10
C GLY A 504 -11.18 13.16 7.86
N VAL A 505 -12.44 12.92 7.53
CA VAL A 505 -12.96 11.61 7.15
C VAL A 505 -13.21 11.53 5.65
N THR A 506 -13.97 12.46 5.08
CA THR A 506 -14.22 12.49 3.64
C THR A 506 -14.04 13.89 3.07
N ALA A 507 -13.37 13.99 1.92
CA ALA A 507 -13.23 15.30 1.28
C ALA A 507 -14.55 15.76 0.67
N LEU A 508 -15.27 14.87 -0.01
CA LEU A 508 -16.51 15.15 -0.70
C LEU A 508 -17.61 14.16 -0.24
N ALA A 509 -18.57 14.63 0.51
CA ALA A 509 -19.79 13.89 0.80
C ALA A 509 -20.86 14.29 -0.22
N ASN A 510 -21.47 13.31 -0.90
CA ASN A 510 -22.46 13.53 -1.95
C ASN A 510 -21.90 14.17 -3.24
N TYR A 511 -20.97 13.48 -3.87
CA TYR A 511 -20.30 13.94 -5.11
C TYR A 511 -21.25 14.01 -6.32
N ASP A 512 -22.24 13.14 -6.41
CA ASP A 512 -23.12 12.98 -7.58
C ASP A 512 -24.59 13.35 -7.32
N GLY A 513 -24.87 13.96 -6.18
CA GLY A 513 -26.22 14.38 -5.85
C GLY A 513 -27.16 13.32 -5.30
N LYS A 514 -26.69 12.10 -5.00
CA LYS A 514 -27.52 11.02 -4.46
C LYS A 514 -27.66 11.01 -2.93
N GLY A 515 -27.00 11.94 -2.27
CA GLY A 515 -26.94 12.02 -0.81
C GLY A 515 -25.93 11.04 -0.21
N ALA A 516 -25.38 11.42 0.95
CA ALA A 516 -24.51 10.55 1.73
C ALA A 516 -24.85 10.65 3.22
N LYS A 517 -24.74 9.54 3.95
CA LYS A 517 -24.89 9.51 5.40
C LYS A 517 -23.54 9.21 6.03
N VAL A 518 -23.06 10.13 6.85
CA VAL A 518 -21.80 10.01 7.59
C VAL A 518 -22.14 9.90 9.06
N LEU A 519 -21.99 8.70 9.63
CA LEU A 519 -22.53 8.39 10.95
C LEU A 519 -21.40 7.96 11.91
N ASN A 520 -21.37 8.57 13.10
CA ASN A 520 -20.44 8.19 14.19
C ASN A 520 -18.98 8.16 13.76
N CYS A 521 -18.56 9.09 12.91
CA CYS A 521 -17.20 9.18 12.41
C CYS A 521 -16.36 10.20 13.19
N SER A 522 -15.06 10.02 13.23
CA SER A 522 -14.14 10.86 13.99
C SER A 522 -12.90 11.28 13.22
N ASN A 523 -12.38 12.44 13.58
CA ASN A 523 -11.06 12.89 13.20
C ASN A 523 -10.28 13.35 14.43
N SER A 524 -9.10 12.78 14.64
CA SER A 524 -8.13 13.25 15.62
C SER A 524 -6.82 13.71 14.99
N GLY A 525 -6.62 13.45 13.70
CA GLY A 525 -5.48 13.92 12.94
C GLY A 525 -5.55 15.41 12.62
N ASP A 526 -4.42 16.06 12.60
CA ASP A 526 -4.34 17.48 12.25
C ASP A 526 -4.57 17.69 10.75
N LEU A 527 -5.32 18.74 10.42
CA LEU A 527 -5.63 19.15 9.05
C LEU A 527 -4.93 20.48 8.76
N LYS A 528 -4.06 20.51 7.75
CA LYS A 528 -3.27 21.71 7.43
C LYS A 528 -3.32 22.04 5.94
N ILE A 529 -3.73 23.25 5.60
CA ILE A 529 -3.55 23.82 4.25
C ILE A 529 -2.73 25.10 4.35
N VAL A 530 -1.64 25.14 3.59
CA VAL A 530 -0.87 26.37 3.35
C VAL A 530 -0.97 26.70 1.87
N LYS A 531 -1.61 27.81 1.57
CA LYS A 531 -1.76 28.32 0.21
C LYS A 531 -0.95 29.60 0.03
N THR A 532 -0.12 29.63 -0.97
CA THR A 532 0.64 30.79 -1.45
C THR A 532 0.32 31.07 -2.93
N GLY A 533 0.96 32.08 -3.51
CA GLY A 533 0.74 32.45 -4.91
C GLY A 533 -0.45 33.38 -5.13
N ASN A 534 -0.56 33.86 -6.38
CA ASN A 534 -1.45 34.99 -6.72
C ASN A 534 -2.88 34.59 -7.10
N PHE A 535 -3.21 33.30 -7.11
CA PHE A 535 -4.53 32.80 -7.48
C PHE A 535 -5.25 32.17 -6.28
N HIS A 536 -6.56 32.02 -6.41
CA HIS A 536 -7.46 31.58 -5.35
C HIS A 536 -7.77 30.08 -5.40
N MET A 537 -8.28 29.58 -4.28
CA MET A 537 -8.92 28.27 -4.23
C MET A 537 -10.39 28.42 -4.61
N VAL A 538 -10.82 27.76 -5.69
CA VAL A 538 -12.21 27.83 -6.17
C VAL A 538 -13.14 27.13 -5.16
N GLY A 539 -13.85 27.89 -4.35
CA GLY A 539 -14.74 27.38 -3.32
C GLY A 539 -14.07 26.50 -2.28
N GLY A 540 -12.82 26.82 -1.91
CA GLY A 540 -12.01 26.00 -0.98
C GLY A 540 -12.73 25.67 0.31
N ALA A 541 -12.60 24.41 0.77
CA ALA A 541 -13.29 23.96 1.97
C ALA A 541 -12.43 22.99 2.80
N ILE A 542 -12.48 23.16 4.11
CA ILE A 542 -11.85 22.26 5.09
C ILE A 542 -12.89 21.90 6.14
N GLY A 543 -13.09 20.62 6.37
CA GLY A 543 -13.96 20.13 7.44
C GLY A 543 -13.30 19.05 8.27
N GLY A 544 -13.45 19.12 9.57
CA GLY A 544 -12.91 18.08 10.47
C GLY A 544 -13.43 16.67 10.13
N ILE A 545 -14.65 16.57 9.60
CA ILE A 545 -15.25 15.31 9.14
C ILE A 545 -15.43 15.34 7.63
N ALA A 546 -16.15 16.33 7.08
CA ALA A 546 -16.40 16.43 5.64
C ALA A 546 -15.92 17.78 5.11
N GLY A 547 -15.11 17.79 4.05
CA GLY A 547 -14.63 19.01 3.42
C GLY A 547 -15.76 19.76 2.75
N ALA A 548 -16.45 19.13 1.81
CA ALA A 548 -17.60 19.72 1.14
C ALA A 548 -18.72 18.68 0.91
N ILE A 549 -19.95 19.16 0.93
CA ILE A 549 -21.10 18.52 0.31
C ILE A 549 -21.28 19.23 -1.03
N GLU A 550 -20.69 18.68 -2.07
CA GLU A 550 -20.78 19.23 -3.42
C GLU A 550 -21.99 18.62 -4.14
N LEU A 551 -22.83 19.48 -4.62
CA LEU A 551 -24.03 19.08 -5.33
C LEU A 551 -23.72 19.10 -6.82
N GLY A 552 -23.82 17.95 -7.48
CA GLY A 552 -23.72 17.87 -8.94
C GLY A 552 -24.76 18.76 -9.62
N ALA A 553 -24.57 19.06 -10.90
CA ALA A 553 -25.51 19.81 -11.71
C ALA A 553 -26.93 19.26 -11.55
N ALA A 554 -27.89 20.14 -11.39
CA ALA A 554 -29.30 19.91 -11.13
C ALA A 554 -29.81 18.49 -11.51
N GLY A 555 -29.81 17.58 -10.55
CA GLY A 555 -30.53 16.32 -10.67
C GLY A 555 -32.01 16.54 -10.44
N THR A 556 -32.82 15.72 -11.05
CA THR A 556 -34.29 15.62 -10.98
C THR A 556 -34.87 15.92 -9.59
N GLU A 557 -36.03 16.54 -9.57
CA GLU A 557 -36.87 16.81 -8.42
C GLU A 557 -37.08 15.57 -7.52
N GLY A 558 -36.20 15.39 -6.55
CA GLY A 558 -36.28 14.39 -5.50
C GLY A 558 -35.45 14.85 -4.32
N VAL A 559 -36.04 14.80 -3.13
CA VAL A 559 -35.38 15.27 -1.91
C VAL A 559 -34.28 14.30 -1.53
N THR A 560 -33.02 14.63 -1.81
CA THR A 560 -31.90 13.84 -1.37
C THR A 560 -31.24 14.49 -0.17
N PHE A 561 -31.13 13.75 0.94
CA PHE A 561 -30.58 14.24 2.20
C PHE A 561 -29.14 13.75 2.36
N SER A 562 -28.22 14.69 2.59
CA SER A 562 -26.95 14.36 3.20
C SER A 562 -27.06 14.58 4.72
N THR A 563 -26.60 13.61 5.49
CA THR A 563 -26.65 13.62 6.94
C THR A 563 -25.27 13.41 7.52
N ILE A 564 -24.85 14.28 8.45
CA ILE A 564 -23.69 14.06 9.31
C ILE A 564 -24.23 13.94 10.73
N ASP A 565 -24.05 12.78 11.38
CA ASP A 565 -24.65 12.50 12.68
C ASP A 565 -23.69 11.75 13.59
N GLY A 566 -23.61 12.14 14.85
CA GLY A 566 -22.75 11.53 15.86
C GLY A 566 -21.24 11.68 15.61
N CYS A 567 -20.84 12.63 14.78
CA CYS A 567 -19.46 12.79 14.36
C CYS A 567 -18.71 13.82 15.20
N TRP A 568 -17.41 13.62 15.39
CA TRP A 568 -16.59 14.57 16.16
C TRP A 568 -15.21 14.80 15.57
N ASN A 569 -14.68 16.00 15.81
CA ASN A 569 -13.33 16.39 15.52
C ASN A 569 -12.59 16.81 16.79
N SER A 570 -11.38 16.28 16.99
CA SER A 570 -10.46 16.73 18.03
C SER A 570 -9.12 17.20 17.47
N GLY A 571 -8.83 16.91 16.20
CA GLY A 571 -7.63 17.37 15.51
C GLY A 571 -7.64 18.88 15.25
N ARG A 572 -6.47 19.48 15.21
CA ARG A 572 -6.30 20.90 14.86
C ARG A 572 -6.59 21.10 13.37
N ILE A 573 -7.32 22.14 13.04
CA ILE A 573 -7.53 22.62 11.66
C ILE A 573 -6.74 23.91 11.48
N SER A 574 -5.75 23.92 10.61
CA SER A 574 -4.90 25.06 10.32
C SER A 574 -4.99 25.45 8.86
N PHE A 575 -5.39 26.69 8.61
CA PHE A 575 -5.46 27.26 7.27
C PHE A 575 -4.67 28.56 7.20
N LYS A 576 -3.70 28.60 6.30
CA LYS A 576 -2.96 29.82 6.01
C LYS A 576 -3.02 30.13 4.53
N GLU A 577 -3.52 31.30 4.19
CA GLU A 577 -3.49 31.83 2.84
C GLU A 577 -2.73 33.15 2.78
N THR A 578 -1.76 33.20 1.88
CA THR A 578 -0.98 34.43 1.59
C THR A 578 -0.71 34.59 0.11
N GLY A 579 -0.34 35.77 -0.30
CA GLY A 579 0.13 36.10 -1.67
C GLY A 579 -0.89 36.74 -2.58
N ARG A 580 -2.16 36.84 -2.16
CA ARG A 580 -3.20 37.54 -2.94
C ARG A 580 -3.97 38.54 -2.07
N PRO A 581 -3.43 39.71 -1.84
CA PRO A 581 -4.14 40.73 -1.05
C PRO A 581 -5.41 41.22 -1.80
N ASN A 582 -6.47 41.48 -1.04
CA ASN A 582 -7.71 42.06 -1.51
C ASN A 582 -8.48 41.26 -2.57
N HIS A 583 -8.48 39.94 -2.48
CA HIS A 583 -9.34 39.09 -3.32
C HIS A 583 -10.73 38.89 -2.67
N GLU A 584 -11.69 38.48 -3.49
CA GLU A 584 -13.08 38.32 -3.13
C GLU A 584 -13.59 36.89 -3.10
N ASP A 585 -12.70 35.89 -2.97
CA ASP A 585 -13.10 34.50 -3.02
C ASP A 585 -13.62 33.98 -1.70
N ALA A 586 -14.61 33.11 -1.74
CA ALA A 586 -15.17 32.49 -0.57
C ALA A 586 -14.47 31.16 -0.21
N TYR A 587 -14.09 31.05 1.08
CA TYR A 587 -13.58 29.81 1.66
C TYR A 587 -14.45 29.41 2.85
N ALA A 588 -14.49 28.13 3.16
CA ALA A 588 -15.29 27.64 4.28
C ALA A 588 -14.52 26.60 5.11
N ILE A 589 -14.34 26.89 6.38
CA ILE A 589 -13.61 26.08 7.32
C ILE A 589 -14.52 25.74 8.51
N GLY A 590 -14.76 24.45 8.75
CA GLY A 590 -15.63 24.01 9.83
C GLY A 590 -15.07 22.84 10.62
N GLY A 591 -15.34 22.81 11.91
CA GLY A 591 -14.89 21.72 12.77
C GLY A 591 -15.48 20.36 12.40
N ILE A 592 -16.65 20.34 11.76
CA ILE A 592 -17.31 19.13 11.26
C ILE A 592 -17.45 19.20 9.74
N LEU A 593 -18.05 20.25 9.20
CA LEU A 593 -18.29 20.41 7.76
C LEU A 593 -17.65 21.72 7.26
N GLY A 594 -16.82 21.66 6.23
CA GLY A 594 -16.33 22.86 5.58
C GLY A 594 -17.47 23.63 4.93
N ARG A 595 -18.07 23.09 3.88
CA ARG A 595 -19.20 23.75 3.21
C ARG A 595 -20.30 22.80 2.73
N CYS A 596 -21.50 23.33 2.67
CA CYS A 596 -22.60 22.81 1.86
C CYS A 596 -23.14 23.92 0.95
N GLY A 597 -23.19 23.64 -0.34
CA GLY A 597 -23.63 24.60 -1.36
C GLY A 597 -22.70 24.57 -2.58
N VAL A 598 -23.18 25.13 -3.68
CA VAL A 598 -22.43 25.25 -4.94
C VAL A 598 -21.57 26.51 -4.90
N TYR A 599 -20.37 26.44 -5.40
CA TYR A 599 -19.53 27.61 -5.65
C TYR A 599 -19.84 28.17 -7.04
N SER A 600 -20.28 29.40 -7.10
CA SER A 600 -20.63 30.06 -8.36
C SER A 600 -19.40 30.48 -9.15
N THR A 601 -19.56 30.68 -10.46
CA THR A 601 -18.53 31.26 -11.32
C THR A 601 -18.15 32.70 -10.95
N GLU A 602 -19.00 33.37 -10.15
CA GLU A 602 -18.81 34.76 -9.69
C GLU A 602 -18.04 34.84 -8.35
N GLY A 603 -17.55 33.74 -7.81
CA GLY A 603 -16.69 33.74 -6.63
C GLY A 603 -17.40 33.64 -5.27
N TYR A 604 -18.68 33.30 -5.22
CA TYR A 604 -19.45 33.16 -3.98
C TYR A 604 -20.10 31.78 -3.85
N PHE A 605 -20.56 31.44 -2.63
CA PHE A 605 -21.34 30.22 -2.41
C PHE A 605 -22.82 30.51 -2.75
N ASP A 606 -23.28 29.78 -3.79
CA ASP A 606 -24.66 29.91 -4.25
C ASP A 606 -25.52 28.73 -3.76
N VAL A 607 -26.81 28.89 -4.00
CA VAL A 607 -27.88 28.03 -3.56
C VAL A 607 -28.07 26.88 -4.53
N ALA A 608 -27.91 25.64 -4.09
CA ALA A 608 -28.34 24.47 -4.84
C ALA A 608 -29.86 24.26 -4.63
N LYS A 609 -30.62 24.21 -5.73
CA LYS A 609 -32.05 23.92 -5.67
C LYS A 609 -32.28 22.47 -5.27
N GLY A 610 -33.18 22.25 -4.26
CA GLY A 610 -33.70 20.92 -3.95
C GLY A 610 -32.89 20.05 -2.99
N TRP A 611 -31.88 20.55 -2.26
CA TRP A 611 -31.01 19.76 -1.40
C TRP A 611 -31.10 20.15 0.07
N TYR A 612 -30.98 19.15 0.96
CA TYR A 612 -30.96 19.36 2.39
C TYR A 612 -29.69 18.78 2.99
N THR A 613 -28.98 19.55 3.77
CA THR A 613 -27.93 19.07 4.66
C THR A 613 -28.43 19.14 6.10
N VAL A 614 -28.25 18.02 6.80
CA VAL A 614 -28.61 17.96 8.21
C VAL A 614 -27.40 17.52 9.00
N ILE A 615 -26.85 18.42 9.80
CA ILE A 615 -25.88 18.09 10.85
C ILE A 615 -26.68 17.86 12.12
N ARG A 616 -26.73 16.60 12.55
CA ARG A 616 -27.60 16.19 13.68
C ARG A 616 -26.80 15.94 14.95
N ASN A 617 -27.57 15.71 15.98
CA ASN A 617 -27.27 15.23 17.33
C ASN A 617 -25.86 14.75 17.57
N SER A 618 -25.24 15.25 18.62
CA SER A 618 -23.93 14.75 19.10
C SER A 618 -22.72 15.07 18.22
N CYS A 619 -22.85 15.80 17.10
CA CYS A 619 -21.66 16.31 16.41
C CYS A 619 -20.99 17.38 17.28
N PHE A 620 -19.68 17.27 17.44
CA PHE A 620 -18.94 18.29 18.19
C PHE A 620 -17.50 18.45 17.68
N ASN A 621 -16.95 19.64 17.90
CA ASN A 621 -15.54 19.94 17.67
C ASN A 621 -14.89 20.40 18.98
N THR A 622 -13.78 19.77 19.34
CA THR A 622 -12.91 20.17 20.44
C THR A 622 -11.53 20.61 19.95
N GLY A 623 -11.23 20.37 18.67
CA GLY A 623 -9.99 20.81 18.04
C GLY A 623 -9.94 22.32 17.85
N THR A 624 -8.74 22.88 17.89
CA THR A 624 -8.51 24.29 17.55
C THR A 624 -8.66 24.49 16.04
N ILE A 625 -9.42 25.53 15.65
CA ILE A 625 -9.50 26.02 14.26
C ILE A 625 -8.70 27.31 14.18
N ASP A 626 -7.60 27.31 13.42
CA ASP A 626 -6.69 28.44 13.30
C ASP A 626 -6.59 28.89 11.83
N VAL A 627 -7.11 30.06 11.54
CA VAL A 627 -7.30 30.57 10.20
C VAL A 627 -6.65 31.93 10.00
N TYR A 628 -5.77 32.03 9.01
CA TYR A 628 -5.27 33.29 8.50
C TYR A 628 -5.48 33.39 6.98
N THR A 629 -5.94 34.56 6.51
CA THR A 629 -6.13 34.83 5.08
C THR A 629 -5.75 36.26 4.70
N ASP A 630 -5.15 36.42 3.52
CA ASP A 630 -4.99 37.74 2.88
C ASP A 630 -6.28 38.26 2.26
N ASN A 631 -7.39 37.48 2.35
CA ASN A 631 -8.71 37.94 1.86
C ASN A 631 -9.06 39.30 2.44
N GLY A 632 -9.30 40.22 1.54
CA GLY A 632 -9.23 41.64 1.87
C GLY A 632 -10.46 42.46 1.67
N GLN A 633 -11.61 41.92 1.39
CA GLN A 633 -12.81 42.74 1.36
C GLN A 633 -13.36 42.95 2.77
N SER A 634 -13.18 44.19 3.25
CA SER A 634 -14.03 44.73 4.31
C SER A 634 -15.46 44.61 3.85
N MET A 635 -16.32 43.99 4.65
CA MET A 635 -17.76 43.94 4.38
C MET A 635 -18.31 45.36 4.37
N ASN A 636 -18.61 45.91 3.20
CA ASN A 636 -19.52 47.06 3.11
C ASN A 636 -20.95 46.55 3.37
N VAL A 637 -21.61 47.18 4.32
CA VAL A 637 -23.01 46.95 4.73
C VAL A 637 -23.97 47.17 3.55
N GLY A 638 -23.93 46.42 2.53
CA GLY A 638 -24.74 46.58 1.31
C GLY A 638 -24.40 45.57 0.23
N ASN A 639 -23.25 44.93 0.32
CA ASN A 639 -22.90 43.86 -0.59
C ASN A 639 -23.34 42.49 -0.01
N SER A 640 -23.92 41.67 -0.84
CA SER A 640 -24.23 40.27 -0.50
C SER A 640 -22.95 39.62 0.06
N GLY A 641 -22.89 39.33 1.36
CA GLY A 641 -21.72 38.88 2.10
C GLY A 641 -21.16 37.50 1.68
N ALA A 642 -21.23 37.21 0.41
CA ALA A 642 -21.03 35.89 -0.13
C ALA A 642 -19.55 35.57 -0.45
N ARG A 643 -18.65 36.54 -0.33
CA ARG A 643 -17.22 36.43 -0.75
C ARG A 643 -16.27 36.57 0.42
N GLN A 644 -16.48 35.79 1.47
CA GLN A 644 -15.71 35.86 2.71
C GLN A 644 -15.13 34.49 3.07
N THR A 645 -14.17 34.48 3.95
CA THR A 645 -13.71 33.27 4.60
C THR A 645 -14.61 33.00 5.80
N TYR A 646 -15.36 31.90 5.72
CA TYR A 646 -16.33 31.51 6.75
C TYR A 646 -15.71 30.44 7.67
N VAL A 647 -15.74 30.69 8.96
CA VAL A 647 -15.14 29.80 9.97
C VAL A 647 -16.19 29.47 11.03
N GLY A 648 -16.48 28.18 11.23
CA GLY A 648 -17.45 27.76 12.24
C GLY A 648 -16.97 26.55 13.06
N ALA A 649 -17.30 26.56 14.35
CA ALA A 649 -16.92 25.40 15.19
C ALA A 649 -17.56 24.09 14.68
N ILE A 650 -18.74 24.17 14.07
CA ILE A 650 -19.45 23.04 13.47
C ILE A 650 -19.34 23.10 11.94
N ALA A 651 -19.76 24.17 11.31
CA ALA A 651 -19.74 24.32 9.87
C ALA A 651 -19.18 25.66 9.42
N GLY A 652 -18.36 25.68 8.36
CA GLY A 652 -17.89 26.94 7.77
C GLY A 652 -19.00 27.66 7.06
N TYR A 653 -19.63 27.03 6.07
CA TYR A 653 -20.75 27.64 5.32
C TYR A 653 -21.85 26.63 5.00
N VAL A 654 -23.09 27.00 5.23
CA VAL A 654 -24.27 26.18 4.89
C VAL A 654 -25.34 27.02 4.24
N ASN A 655 -25.80 26.62 3.06
CA ASN A 655 -26.94 27.24 2.39
C ASN A 655 -27.99 26.17 2.06
N GLY A 656 -29.19 26.35 2.61
CA GLY A 656 -30.33 25.43 2.46
C GLY A 656 -31.05 25.49 1.13
N GLY A 657 -30.69 26.40 0.25
CA GLY A 657 -31.29 26.46 -1.08
C GLY A 657 -32.76 26.82 -1.06
N SER A 658 -33.58 26.04 -1.73
CA SER A 658 -35.04 26.21 -1.73
C SER A 658 -35.69 25.78 -0.41
N SER A 659 -34.96 25.10 0.45
CA SER A 659 -35.43 24.53 1.72
C SER A 659 -34.48 24.84 2.85
N THR A 660 -34.93 24.78 4.10
CA THR A 660 -34.14 25.15 5.27
C THR A 660 -33.21 23.97 5.65
N ALA A 661 -31.89 24.19 5.59
CA ALA A 661 -30.92 23.27 6.17
C ALA A 661 -30.96 23.31 7.70
N ALA A 662 -30.69 22.20 8.36
CA ALA A 662 -30.59 22.16 9.81
C ALA A 662 -29.12 21.95 10.24
N VAL A 663 -28.65 22.84 11.11
CA VAL A 663 -27.34 22.74 11.76
C VAL A 663 -27.53 22.70 13.26
N ARG A 664 -27.03 21.66 13.93
CA ARG A 664 -27.07 21.59 15.39
C ARG A 664 -25.69 21.90 15.98
N GLY A 665 -25.67 22.61 17.08
CA GLY A 665 -24.44 22.93 17.78
C GLY A 665 -23.85 21.77 18.55
N ASN A 666 -22.72 22.02 19.17
CA ASN A 666 -22.04 21.03 20.00
C ASN A 666 -22.92 20.56 21.15
N LYS A 667 -22.99 19.25 21.37
CA LYS A 667 -23.60 18.64 22.52
C LYS A 667 -22.61 18.61 23.70
N ASP A 668 -23.12 18.64 24.94
CA ASP A 668 -22.35 18.34 26.15
C ASP A 668 -21.29 19.39 26.56
N ASN A 669 -21.54 20.68 26.32
CA ASN A 669 -20.65 21.78 26.75
C ASN A 669 -19.17 21.62 26.35
N LYS A 670 -18.88 20.95 25.23
CA LYS A 670 -17.53 20.80 24.72
C LYS A 670 -16.94 22.14 24.30
N THR A 671 -15.73 22.41 24.73
CA THR A 671 -15.02 23.67 24.41
C THR A 671 -14.36 23.56 23.04
N CYS A 672 -14.46 24.62 22.24
CA CYS A 672 -13.76 24.78 20.97
C CYS A 672 -12.98 26.09 20.98
N THR A 673 -11.82 26.13 20.36
CA THR A 673 -11.05 27.35 20.16
C THR A 673 -11.06 27.72 18.68
N ILE A 674 -11.38 28.97 18.35
CA ILE A 674 -11.30 29.54 17.01
C ILE A 674 -10.33 30.70 17.02
N LEU A 675 -9.23 30.57 16.33
CA LEU A 675 -8.22 31.61 16.16
C LEU A 675 -8.32 32.17 14.75
N ILE A 676 -8.39 33.47 14.61
CA ILE A 676 -8.58 34.11 13.32
C ILE A 676 -7.64 35.30 13.13
N GLY A 677 -7.29 35.54 11.89
CA GLY A 677 -6.52 36.69 11.46
C GLY A 677 -6.65 36.95 9.98
N SER A 678 -6.70 38.18 9.56
CA SER A 678 -6.68 38.54 8.15
C SER A 678 -5.91 39.81 7.89
N LYS A 679 -5.50 40.01 6.64
CA LYS A 679 -4.86 41.27 6.23
C LYS A 679 -5.82 42.41 6.19
N SER A 680 -7.08 42.17 5.89
CA SER A 680 -8.08 43.23 5.65
C SER A 680 -9.45 43.06 6.32
N GLY A 681 -9.68 42.00 7.07
CA GLY A 681 -10.91 41.77 7.81
C GLY A 681 -11.98 40.92 7.10
N GLY A 682 -11.58 40.13 6.09
CA GLY A 682 -12.48 39.31 5.30
C GLY A 682 -12.87 37.96 5.91
N ILE A 683 -12.94 37.85 7.25
CA ILE A 683 -13.33 36.62 7.95
C ILE A 683 -14.67 36.82 8.65
N CYS A 684 -15.56 35.81 8.54
CA CYS A 684 -16.77 35.66 9.30
C CYS A 684 -16.69 34.41 10.17
N ALA A 685 -16.55 34.54 11.47
CA ALA A 685 -16.39 33.42 12.39
C ALA A 685 -17.59 33.28 13.33
N GLY A 686 -18.10 32.07 13.47
CA GLY A 686 -19.22 31.77 14.36
C GLY A 686 -19.00 30.58 15.26
N GLY A 687 -19.51 30.64 16.45
CA GLY A 687 -19.42 29.54 17.43
C GLY A 687 -20.13 28.26 17.01
N ILE A 688 -21.02 28.34 16.00
CA ILE A 688 -21.62 27.18 15.34
C ILE A 688 -21.33 27.24 13.83
N LEU A 689 -21.72 28.33 13.20
CA LEU A 689 -21.75 28.52 11.76
C LEU A 689 -20.98 29.77 11.36
N GLY A 690 -19.99 29.65 10.48
CA GLY A 690 -19.26 30.80 9.94
C GLY A 690 -20.16 31.71 9.11
N GLY A 691 -20.93 31.14 8.20
CA GLY A 691 -21.91 31.85 7.43
C GLY A 691 -22.93 30.97 6.74
N GLY A 692 -24.03 31.56 6.30
CA GLY A 692 -25.05 30.79 5.60
C GLY A 692 -26.39 31.49 5.42
N GLY A 693 -27.26 30.80 4.67
CA GLY A 693 -28.61 31.26 4.38
C GLY A 693 -29.60 30.11 4.32
N LYS A 694 -30.89 30.44 4.56
CA LYS A 694 -31.97 29.46 4.72
C LYS A 694 -31.57 28.31 5.64
N VAL A 695 -31.04 28.66 6.80
CA VAL A 695 -30.53 27.72 7.78
C VAL A 695 -31.30 27.85 9.11
N ASN A 696 -31.63 26.69 9.68
CA ASN A 696 -32.14 26.59 11.04
C ASN A 696 -31.02 26.06 11.95
N ILE A 697 -30.54 26.91 12.84
CA ILE A 697 -29.62 26.50 13.91
C ILE A 697 -30.53 26.12 15.10
N ASP A 698 -30.64 24.80 15.30
CA ASP A 698 -31.51 24.20 16.30
C ASP A 698 -30.70 23.32 17.25
N GLY A 699 -31.13 23.33 18.49
CA GLY A 699 -30.71 22.31 19.43
C GLY A 699 -30.02 22.77 20.67
N THR A 700 -29.73 21.83 21.42
CA THR A 700 -29.22 21.82 22.77
C THR A 700 -27.78 22.29 22.79
N SER A 701 -27.44 23.23 23.61
CA SER A 701 -26.10 23.73 23.98
C SER A 701 -25.07 23.86 22.84
N CYS A 702 -24.78 25.07 22.44
CA CYS A 702 -23.51 25.39 21.83
C CYS A 702 -22.40 25.25 22.87
N ALA A 703 -21.27 24.78 22.43
CA ALA A 703 -20.07 24.72 23.26
C ALA A 703 -19.62 26.12 23.71
N ASN A 704 -18.85 26.12 24.76
CA ASN A 704 -17.99 27.25 25.08
C ASN A 704 -17.02 27.47 23.92
N VAL A 705 -17.09 28.60 23.26
CA VAL A 705 -16.17 28.94 22.17
C VAL A 705 -15.25 30.07 22.61
N ALA A 706 -13.96 29.81 22.57
CA ALA A 706 -12.94 30.82 22.77
C ALA A 706 -12.44 31.34 21.41
N PHE A 707 -12.62 32.64 21.17
CA PHE A 707 -12.08 33.30 19.99
C PHE A 707 -10.80 34.02 20.34
N GLY A 708 -9.79 33.99 19.46
CA GLY A 708 -8.52 34.64 19.63
C GLY A 708 -7.81 34.95 18.30
N HIS A 709 -6.61 35.49 18.41
CA HIS A 709 -5.78 35.80 17.26
C HIS A 709 -5.15 34.51 16.68
N SER A 710 -5.05 34.44 15.34
CA SER A 710 -4.37 33.38 14.65
C SER A 710 -2.90 33.25 15.08
N GLU A 711 -2.47 32.03 15.35
CA GLU A 711 -1.08 31.70 15.65
C GLU A 711 -0.27 31.46 14.36
N VAL A 712 -0.92 31.20 13.21
CA VAL A 712 -0.25 30.89 11.94
C VAL A 712 0.40 32.11 11.33
N GLN A 713 -0.15 33.29 11.57
CA GLN A 713 0.43 34.58 11.16
C GLN A 713 -0.26 35.72 11.96
N ALA A 714 0.52 36.74 12.33
CA ALA A 714 0.01 37.90 13.02
C ALA A 714 -1.09 38.59 12.19
N PRO A 715 -2.27 38.88 12.78
CA PRO A 715 -3.35 39.54 12.08
C PRO A 715 -3.11 41.05 11.94
N VAL A 716 -3.59 41.61 10.83
CA VAL A 716 -3.70 43.08 10.68
C VAL A 716 -5.10 43.51 11.07
N LYS A 717 -6.11 42.69 10.73
CA LYS A 717 -7.52 42.89 11.06
C LYS A 717 -8.16 41.57 11.45
N LEU A 718 -9.25 41.57 12.15
CA LEU A 718 -9.95 40.34 12.53
C LEU A 718 -11.08 40.01 11.58
N GLY A 719 -12.07 40.76 11.46
CA GLY A 719 -13.29 40.49 10.71
C GLY A 719 -14.53 40.41 11.60
N TYR A 720 -15.52 39.62 11.22
CA TYR A 720 -16.80 39.53 11.94
C TYR A 720 -16.87 38.26 12.78
N VAL A 721 -17.17 38.41 14.06
CA VAL A 721 -17.20 37.28 15.01
C VAL A 721 -18.54 37.29 15.78
N GLY A 722 -19.18 36.13 15.81
CA GLY A 722 -20.44 35.96 16.57
C GLY A 722 -20.44 34.67 17.38
N ALA A 723 -21.02 34.68 18.55
CA ALA A 723 -21.12 33.52 19.44
C ALA A 723 -21.87 32.33 18.80
N VAL A 724 -22.75 32.58 17.85
CA VAL A 724 -23.54 31.56 17.16
C VAL A 724 -23.20 31.52 15.67
N ILE A 725 -23.36 32.64 14.98
CA ILE A 725 -23.13 32.76 13.53
C ILE A 725 -22.24 33.97 13.24
N GLY A 726 -21.25 33.79 12.32
CA GLY A 726 -20.46 34.94 11.87
C GLY A 726 -21.26 35.87 10.97
N TRP A 727 -21.90 35.35 9.93
CA TRP A 727 -22.69 36.16 9.00
C TRP A 727 -23.82 35.41 8.31
N GLY A 728 -25.04 35.94 8.42
CA GLY A 728 -26.25 35.48 7.72
C GLY A 728 -26.44 36.17 6.35
N VAL A 729 -26.48 35.39 5.26
CA VAL A 729 -26.66 35.89 3.88
C VAL A 729 -28.10 35.79 3.37
N GLN A 730 -28.97 35.08 4.10
CA GLN A 730 -30.42 34.94 3.83
C GLN A 730 -31.15 34.73 5.15
N THR A 731 -32.34 34.11 5.14
CA THR A 731 -33.06 33.80 6.36
C THR A 731 -32.32 32.86 7.27
N VAL A 732 -32.07 33.26 8.50
CA VAL A 732 -31.46 32.44 9.55
C VAL A 732 -32.44 32.35 10.72
N SER A 733 -32.73 31.12 11.14
CA SER A 733 -33.51 30.85 12.35
C SER A 733 -32.63 30.22 13.41
N VAL A 734 -32.62 30.72 14.61
CA VAL A 734 -31.90 30.18 15.74
C VAL A 734 -32.91 29.82 16.83
N THR A 735 -33.04 28.55 17.14
CA THR A 735 -34.07 28.06 18.03
C THR A 735 -33.46 27.17 19.12
N SER A 736 -33.89 27.38 20.37
CA SER A 736 -33.51 26.56 21.52
C SER A 736 -31.98 26.36 21.67
N THR A 737 -31.21 27.40 21.32
CA THR A 737 -29.75 27.36 21.29
C THR A 737 -29.20 28.04 22.56
N LYS A 738 -28.25 27.37 23.21
CA LYS A 738 -27.47 27.96 24.30
C LYS A 738 -26.01 28.08 23.84
N ALA A 739 -25.49 29.29 23.81
CA ALA A 739 -24.09 29.53 23.45
C ALA A 739 -23.38 30.37 24.51
N VAL A 740 -22.15 30.04 24.77
CA VAL A 740 -21.23 30.82 25.60
C VAL A 740 -19.99 31.10 24.76
N ALA A 741 -19.62 32.34 24.60
CA ALA A 741 -18.43 32.73 23.87
C ALA A 741 -17.54 33.63 24.72
N SER A 742 -16.25 33.44 24.63
CA SER A 742 -15.22 34.35 25.15
C SER A 742 -14.42 34.90 23.97
N PHE A 743 -14.06 36.17 24.07
CA PHE A 743 -13.33 36.86 23.02
C PHE A 743 -12.01 37.38 23.59
N ASN A 744 -10.91 36.77 23.22
CA ASN A 744 -9.54 37.10 23.65
C ASN A 744 -8.84 37.92 22.56
N PHE A 745 -9.33 39.15 22.34
CA PHE A 745 -8.75 40.09 21.39
C PHE A 745 -8.30 41.36 22.11
N ASP A 746 -7.21 41.98 21.67
CA ASP A 746 -6.60 43.16 22.31
C ASP A 746 -7.39 44.47 22.11
N SER A 747 -8.48 44.45 21.32
CA SER A 747 -9.30 45.66 21.03
C SER A 747 -10.75 45.45 21.41
N PRO A 748 -11.45 46.50 21.87
CA PRO A 748 -12.88 46.42 22.20
C PRO A 748 -13.71 46.06 20.97
N LEU A 749 -14.64 45.12 21.15
CA LEU A 749 -15.50 44.52 20.11
C LEU A 749 -16.41 45.49 19.34
N LYS A 750 -16.50 46.76 19.73
CA LYS A 750 -17.39 47.76 19.09
C LYS A 750 -16.74 48.67 18.06
N SER A 751 -15.51 48.43 17.62
CA SER A 751 -14.96 49.15 16.48
C SER A 751 -15.52 48.61 15.17
N ALA A 752 -15.58 49.42 14.11
CA ALA A 752 -16.24 49.12 12.83
C ALA A 752 -15.76 47.85 12.06
N ASN A 753 -14.91 47.04 12.68
CA ASN A 753 -14.31 45.85 12.10
C ASN A 753 -14.60 44.54 12.88
N TYR A 754 -15.45 44.56 13.90
CA TYR A 754 -15.77 43.38 14.72
C TYR A 754 -17.26 43.23 14.92
N ALA A 755 -17.81 42.10 14.60
CA ALA A 755 -19.19 41.81 14.89
C ALA A 755 -19.38 41.52 16.40
N SER A 756 -20.50 41.87 16.86
CA SER A 756 -21.00 41.78 18.21
C SER A 756 -21.36 40.35 18.61
N GLY A 757 -21.59 40.13 19.86
CA GLY A 757 -21.81 38.86 20.54
C GLY A 757 -22.70 37.82 19.90
N PHE A 758 -23.54 38.09 18.95
CA PHE A 758 -24.43 37.12 18.33
C PHE A 758 -24.06 36.81 16.87
N GLY A 759 -23.68 37.77 16.10
CA GLY A 759 -23.37 37.65 14.68
C GLY A 759 -23.90 38.79 13.84
N GLY A 760 -23.74 38.72 12.52
CA GLY A 760 -24.17 39.71 11.56
C GLY A 760 -25.23 39.20 10.57
N ILE A 761 -25.98 40.11 9.96
CA ILE A 761 -26.99 39.81 8.95
C ILE A 761 -26.95 40.81 7.79
N THR A 762 -27.10 40.35 6.57
CA THR A 762 -27.14 41.18 5.37
C THR A 762 -28.43 42.03 5.34
N THR A 763 -28.31 43.25 4.83
CA THR A 763 -29.45 44.13 4.59
C THR A 763 -30.55 43.43 3.77
N GLY A 764 -31.79 43.59 4.20
CA GLY A 764 -32.96 42.96 3.55
C GLY A 764 -33.22 41.51 3.90
N MET A 765 -32.37 40.90 4.71
CA MET A 765 -32.51 39.50 5.17
C MET A 765 -33.13 39.47 6.59
N THR A 766 -33.55 38.30 7.04
CA THR A 766 -34.22 38.10 8.33
C THR A 766 -33.44 37.12 9.23
N MET A 767 -33.21 37.54 10.48
CA MET A 767 -32.72 36.66 11.54
C MET A 767 -33.76 36.55 12.66
N THR A 768 -34.19 35.36 12.99
CA THR A 768 -35.14 35.11 14.08
C THR A 768 -34.45 34.28 15.17
N ILE A 769 -34.48 34.74 16.41
CA ILE A 769 -33.93 34.06 17.58
C ILE A 769 -35.09 33.75 18.51
N ALA A 770 -35.32 32.50 18.81
CA ALA A 770 -36.42 32.09 19.68
C ALA A 770 -35.93 31.07 20.73
N LYS A 771 -36.39 31.25 21.98
CA LYS A 771 -36.06 30.33 23.09
C LYS A 771 -34.54 30.04 23.24
N SER A 772 -33.71 31.03 22.92
CA SER A 772 -32.24 30.87 22.90
C SER A 772 -31.61 31.72 24.00
N SER A 773 -30.56 31.21 24.62
CA SER A 773 -29.75 31.91 25.61
C SER A 773 -28.32 31.98 25.09
N VAL A 774 -27.85 33.15 24.78
CA VAL A 774 -26.50 33.42 24.28
C VAL A 774 -25.84 34.42 25.22
N THR A 775 -24.65 34.06 25.71
CA THR A 775 -23.83 34.94 26.54
C THR A 775 -22.46 35.11 25.94
N TYR A 776 -21.92 36.31 26.03
CA TYR A 776 -20.49 36.53 25.76
C TYR A 776 -19.89 37.39 26.89
N GLN A 777 -18.68 37.05 27.31
CA GLN A 777 -18.03 37.73 28.44
C GLN A 777 -18.94 37.90 29.68
N GLY A 778 -19.85 36.94 29.92
CA GLY A 778 -20.80 36.98 31.03
C GLY A 778 -22.04 37.82 30.81
N GLN A 779 -22.19 38.51 29.66
CA GLN A 779 -23.36 39.33 29.33
C GLN A 779 -24.32 38.61 28.39
N THR A 780 -25.61 38.77 28.60
CA THR A 780 -26.65 38.23 27.70
C THR A 780 -26.76 39.08 26.44
N VAL A 781 -26.78 38.40 25.28
CA VAL A 781 -26.91 39.07 23.97
C VAL A 781 -28.34 39.58 23.74
N THR A 782 -28.44 40.79 23.20
CA THR A 782 -29.68 41.46 22.82
C THR A 782 -29.78 41.64 21.29
N ALA A 783 -30.90 42.19 20.80
CA ALA A 783 -31.07 42.51 19.38
C ALA A 783 -30.01 43.50 18.85
N ASP A 784 -29.57 44.42 19.73
CA ASP A 784 -28.55 45.41 19.39
C ASP A 784 -27.15 44.83 19.22
N ASP A 785 -26.94 43.60 19.69
CA ASP A 785 -25.72 42.85 19.53
C ASP A 785 -25.67 42.09 18.21
N ILE A 786 -26.68 42.20 17.36
CA ILE A 786 -26.70 41.66 16.00
C ILE A 786 -26.27 42.75 15.02
N TYR A 787 -25.16 42.54 14.34
CA TYR A 787 -24.64 43.50 13.38
C TYR A 787 -25.43 43.50 12.06
N GLY A 788 -25.43 44.65 11.35
CA GLY A 788 -26.12 44.80 10.06
C GLY A 788 -27.56 45.34 10.17
N SER A 789 -28.12 45.72 9.01
CA SER A 789 -29.42 46.38 8.90
C SER A 789 -30.57 45.46 8.46
N GLY A 790 -30.38 44.15 8.49
CA GLY A 790 -31.44 43.16 8.25
C GLY A 790 -32.49 43.15 9.37
N THR A 791 -33.65 42.51 9.11
CA THR A 791 -34.74 42.38 10.10
C THR A 791 -34.33 41.40 11.20
N LYS A 792 -34.38 41.83 12.44
CA LYS A 792 -34.01 41.07 13.64
C LYS A 792 -35.23 40.85 14.52
N THR A 793 -35.53 39.62 14.86
CA THR A 793 -36.65 39.25 15.72
C THR A 793 -36.15 38.36 16.85
N ILE A 794 -36.33 38.78 18.08
CA ILE A 794 -36.09 37.99 19.30
C ILE A 794 -37.43 37.66 19.93
N LYS A 795 -37.72 36.34 20.13
CA LYS A 795 -38.96 35.85 20.72
C LYS A 795 -38.70 35.02 21.98
#